data_9ffeead94ed5cfa151674adb33e699e8
#
_entry.id   9ffeead94ed5cfa151674adb33e699e8
#
_cell.length_a   1.000
_cell.length_b   1.000
_cell.length_c   1.000
_cell.angle_alpha   90.00
_cell.angle_beta   90.00
_cell.angle_gamma   90.00
#
_symmetry.space_group_name_H-M   'P 1'
#
loop_
_entity.id
_entity.type
_entity.pdbx_description
1 polymer ?
#
loop_
_entity_poly.entity_id
_entity_poly.type
_entity_poly.pdbx_seq_one_letter_code
_entity_poly.pdbx_strand_id
1 'polypeptide(L)'
;MSTLCTSIVEYLRLRSTIISGDADHQQAVPLELEDASDAASGVDDEARVTRLLEHYSNVLQAATDQEADRRAIGDSPAVKAELERRANEIAELHRQYRALFQWHDGPLVTALKEGHLFLIDEVSLAEDSVLERLNSVLEPKRMLVLAEKGGGIDIEEYHAHERFRIFATMNPGGDFGKKELSPALRNRFTELWVTAASVDGSDDQREELRQVVLAKLKHERLVPLATLMIEFMHWFSSLQRQHRVISLRDLLAWVEFLNSMLNARPESNIYELYLHGACLVLLDGLGTAGVSSADEHGSKRLRLGCFERLLEQVPESERHAILTRLDQAGDIRPEFLLAGLATADVVPNSCSFGCEPFVIARGPLPPPQRLNYSLRAPTTARNLVRLLRALQLGRKPILLEGSPGVGKTSLVTALAAASGHRVVRINLSEQTDMMDLLGSDLPTEGGTVGQFGWCDGVFLQALKAGDWVLLDELNLASQSVLEGLNAVLDHRATVYIAELDREFVCAPGFRVFACQNPTQQGGGRKGLPKSFLNRFTQVYVDKFDAADLRIIATSMFPSIDPTSIESMIEFNTRLYHETMVLGRFARAGTPWEFNLRDVFRWCELVLHSSGEHPARFVNLVYQQRMRSESDRQHIARLYRLVFPPTTPMAALPERVRPSFTLSPTSLQVGDTCLPRATSWSMPPGFEEHCRTVLQQQLPALEALMQCVQRNWMAICIGGASSGKTSLVQLLAQLT
;
A
#
# COMPACT_ATOMS: atom_id res chain seq x y z
N MET A 1 -16.88 4.53 35.21
CA MET A 1 -17.25 5.67 36.10
C MET A 1 -18.58 5.46 36.82
N SER A 2 -19.70 5.36 36.15
CA SER A 2 -21.02 5.18 36.79
C SER A 2 -21.07 3.99 37.79
N THR A 3 -20.55 2.83 37.39
CA THR A 3 -20.52 1.64 38.23
C THR A 3 -19.69 1.82 39.51
N LEU A 4 -18.51 2.48 39.39
CA LEU A 4 -17.66 2.77 40.55
C LEU A 4 -18.35 3.71 41.54
N CYS A 5 -18.97 4.79 41.05
CA CYS A 5 -19.74 5.70 41.89
C CYS A 5 -20.90 4.98 42.59
N THR A 6 -21.66 4.16 41.87
CA THR A 6 -22.76 3.39 42.45
C THR A 6 -22.28 2.43 43.53
N SER A 7 -21.20 1.68 43.29
CA SER A 7 -20.64 0.75 44.26
C SER A 7 -20.11 1.46 45.53
N ILE A 8 -19.50 2.63 45.37
CA ILE A 8 -19.06 3.45 46.51
C ILE A 8 -20.26 3.96 47.36
N VAL A 9 -21.29 4.48 46.69
CA VAL A 9 -22.49 4.97 47.39
C VAL A 9 -23.21 3.84 48.12
N GLU A 10 -23.34 2.69 47.50
CA GLU A 10 -23.94 1.48 48.12
C GLU A 10 -23.15 0.99 49.35
N TYR A 11 -21.83 0.98 49.24
CA TYR A 11 -20.96 0.62 50.35
C TYR A 11 -21.11 1.56 51.55
N LEU A 12 -21.11 2.89 51.27
CA LEU A 12 -21.26 3.93 52.30
C LEU A 12 -22.61 3.83 53.01
N ARG A 13 -23.68 3.60 52.26
CA ARG A 13 -25.06 3.39 52.78
C ARG A 13 -25.13 2.13 53.64
N LEU A 14 -24.64 1.02 53.14
CA LEU A 14 -24.63 -0.26 53.90
C LEU A 14 -23.90 -0.11 55.23
N ARG A 15 -22.75 0.52 55.22
CA ARG A 15 -21.94 0.75 56.42
C ARG A 15 -22.64 1.69 57.41
N SER A 16 -23.26 2.78 56.95
CA SER A 16 -24.00 3.68 57.80
C SER A 16 -25.19 3.01 58.48
N THR A 17 -25.95 2.18 57.76
CA THR A 17 -27.06 1.40 58.30
C THR A 17 -26.62 0.42 59.38
N ILE A 18 -25.44 -0.17 59.26
CA ILE A 18 -24.89 -1.09 60.22
C ILE A 18 -24.44 -0.37 61.49
N ILE A 19 -23.85 0.85 61.37
CA ILE A 19 -23.32 1.61 62.51
C ILE A 19 -24.44 2.30 63.29
N SER A 20 -25.46 2.86 62.62
CA SER A 20 -26.54 3.60 63.27
C SER A 20 -27.66 2.75 63.85
N GLY A 21 -27.80 1.48 63.39
CA GLY A 21 -28.87 0.60 63.80
C GLY A 21 -30.27 1.03 63.34
N ASP A 22 -30.39 2.09 62.58
CA ASP A 22 -31.65 2.71 62.10
C ASP A 22 -31.67 2.77 60.58
N ALA A 23 -32.71 2.24 59.98
CA ALA A 23 -32.88 2.15 58.51
C ALA A 23 -33.18 3.54 57.87
N ASP A 24 -33.46 4.56 58.65
CA ASP A 24 -33.89 5.89 58.20
C ASP A 24 -32.79 6.95 58.12
N HIS A 25 -31.53 6.64 58.48
CA HIS A 25 -30.44 7.62 58.33
C HIS A 25 -29.91 7.75 56.91
N GLN A 26 -30.63 8.55 56.09
CA GLN A 26 -30.23 8.96 54.75
C GLN A 26 -29.02 9.92 54.68
N GLN A 27 -28.34 10.22 55.81
CA GLN A 27 -27.25 11.22 55.89
C GLN A 27 -25.83 10.69 55.75
N ALA A 28 -25.65 9.40 55.34
CA ALA A 28 -24.32 8.82 55.21
C ALA A 28 -23.51 9.29 53.98
N VAL A 29 -24.20 9.85 52.99
CA VAL A 29 -23.57 10.41 51.78
C VAL A 29 -24.01 11.84 51.68
N PRO A 30 -23.12 12.84 51.48
CA PRO A 30 -23.54 14.25 51.26
C PRO A 30 -24.52 14.32 50.10
N LEU A 31 -25.67 15.04 50.31
CA LEU A 31 -26.73 15.21 49.32
C LEU A 31 -26.23 15.67 47.94
N GLU A 32 -25.13 16.43 47.89
CA GLU A 32 -24.46 16.88 46.65
C GLU A 32 -23.82 15.77 45.84
N LEU A 33 -23.69 14.55 46.40
CA LEU A 33 -23.09 13.39 45.78
C LEU A 33 -24.13 12.30 45.41
N GLU A 34 -25.41 12.44 45.83
CA GLU A 34 -26.49 11.46 45.56
C GLU A 34 -27.15 11.63 44.18
N ASP A 35 -27.18 12.86 43.63
CA ASP A 35 -27.82 13.16 42.33
C ASP A 35 -27.08 12.54 41.11
N ALA A 36 -26.36 11.44 41.33
CA ALA A 36 -25.48 10.80 40.39
C ALA A 36 -26.13 9.89 39.36
N SER A 37 -27.44 9.61 39.45
CA SER A 37 -28.08 8.60 38.57
C SER A 37 -28.61 9.16 37.25
N ASP A 38 -28.76 10.51 37.08
CA ASP A 38 -29.59 11.05 36.01
C ASP A 38 -29.00 12.14 35.09
N ALA A 39 -27.69 12.42 35.06
CA ALA A 39 -27.19 13.45 34.15
C ALA A 39 -25.92 13.05 33.35
N ALA A 40 -26.11 12.87 32.05
CA ALA A 40 -25.09 12.74 31.04
C ALA A 40 -24.56 14.13 30.63
N SER A 41 -23.38 14.56 31.12
CA SER A 41 -22.55 15.59 30.46
C SER A 41 -21.14 15.64 31.07
N GLY A 42 -20.16 15.41 30.27
CA GLY A 42 -18.83 14.83 30.48
C GLY A 42 -17.70 15.69 31.06
N VAL A 43 -17.87 16.78 31.76
CA VAL A 43 -16.76 17.59 32.34
C VAL A 43 -16.78 17.67 33.87
N ASP A 44 -17.92 17.45 34.50
CA ASP A 44 -18.08 17.48 35.97
C ASP A 44 -17.86 16.13 36.66
N ASP A 45 -17.81 15.05 35.86
CA ASP A 45 -17.80 13.70 36.39
C ASP A 45 -16.48 13.28 37.06
N GLU A 46 -15.34 13.75 36.56
CA GLU A 46 -14.00 13.37 37.09
C GLU A 46 -13.75 14.02 38.47
N ALA A 47 -14.11 15.28 38.62
CA ALA A 47 -14.02 15.97 39.90
C ALA A 47 -14.97 15.37 40.96
N ARG A 48 -16.05 14.76 40.51
CA ARG A 48 -17.06 14.08 41.33
C ARG A 48 -16.59 12.72 41.80
N VAL A 49 -15.99 11.89 40.87
CA VAL A 49 -15.37 10.60 41.22
C VAL A 49 -14.23 10.81 42.20
N THR A 50 -13.40 11.82 42.00
CA THR A 50 -12.31 12.17 42.91
C THR A 50 -12.80 12.47 44.29
N ARG A 51 -13.86 13.31 44.44
CA ARG A 51 -14.47 13.64 45.74
C ARG A 51 -15.09 12.42 46.46
N LEU A 52 -15.77 11.54 45.69
CA LEU A 52 -16.32 10.29 46.21
C LEU A 52 -15.23 9.35 46.72
N LEU A 53 -14.14 9.23 45.96
CA LEU A 53 -12.97 8.38 46.33
C LEU A 53 -12.26 8.95 47.57
N GLU A 54 -12.09 10.26 47.68
CA GLU A 54 -11.53 10.90 48.84
C GLU A 54 -12.41 10.66 50.09
N HIS A 55 -13.73 10.83 49.95
CA HIS A 55 -14.66 10.57 51.03
C HIS A 55 -14.65 9.09 51.44
N TYR A 56 -14.67 8.18 50.49
CA TYR A 56 -14.54 6.72 50.75
C TYR A 56 -13.22 6.37 51.44
N SER A 57 -12.10 6.91 50.98
CA SER A 57 -10.78 6.72 51.61
C SER A 57 -10.75 7.23 53.02
N ASN A 58 -11.31 8.43 53.30
CA ASN A 58 -11.41 8.99 54.65
C ASN A 58 -12.26 8.12 55.59
N VAL A 59 -13.37 7.58 55.07
CA VAL A 59 -14.23 6.65 55.82
C VAL A 59 -13.54 5.30 56.12
N LEU A 60 -12.75 4.79 55.16
CA LEU A 60 -11.94 3.57 55.40
C LEU A 60 -10.84 3.82 56.44
N GLN A 61 -10.16 4.98 56.37
CA GLN A 61 -9.07 5.33 57.28
C GLN A 61 -9.59 5.56 58.70
N ALA A 62 -10.73 6.21 58.83
CA ALA A 62 -11.39 6.36 60.13
C ALA A 62 -11.86 5.01 60.72
N ALA A 63 -12.15 4.03 59.90
CA ALA A 63 -12.53 2.66 60.32
C ALA A 63 -11.37 1.84 60.88
N THR A 64 -10.16 2.12 60.43
CA THR A 64 -8.95 1.45 60.96
C THR A 64 -8.52 2.00 62.30
N ASP A 65 -8.88 3.25 62.60
CA ASP A 65 -8.40 3.95 63.82
C ASP A 65 -9.38 3.96 65.02
N GLN A 66 -10.67 3.57 64.82
CA GLN A 66 -11.65 3.62 65.89
C GLN A 66 -12.07 2.23 66.39
N GLU A 67 -11.70 1.93 67.67
CA GLU A 67 -12.21 0.77 68.43
C GLU A 67 -13.74 0.73 68.54
N ALA A 68 -14.43 1.87 68.38
CA ALA A 68 -15.88 1.98 68.44
C ALA A 68 -16.59 1.31 67.25
N ASP A 69 -16.03 1.39 66.08
CA ASP A 69 -16.55 0.72 64.85
C ASP A 69 -16.47 -0.80 64.92
N ARG A 70 -15.45 -1.34 65.61
CA ARG A 70 -15.34 -2.79 65.84
C ARG A 70 -16.42 -3.31 66.79
N ARG A 71 -16.98 -2.46 67.69
CA ARG A 71 -18.08 -2.85 68.59
C ARG A 71 -19.44 -2.72 67.92
N ALA A 72 -19.61 -1.78 66.99
CA ALA A 72 -20.89 -1.51 66.28
C ALA A 72 -21.17 -2.56 65.17
N ILE A 73 -20.14 -3.07 64.50
CA ILE A 73 -20.28 -4.05 63.41
C ILE A 73 -20.68 -5.45 63.94
N GLY A 74 -20.62 -5.66 65.27
CA GLY A 74 -21.01 -6.92 65.91
C GLY A 74 -20.21 -8.14 65.38
N ASP A 75 -20.26 -9.26 66.10
CA ASP A 75 -19.58 -10.51 65.75
C ASP A 75 -20.29 -11.30 64.60
N SER A 76 -21.03 -10.64 63.70
CA SER A 76 -21.66 -11.32 62.57
C SER A 76 -20.67 -11.53 61.43
N PRO A 77 -20.16 -12.74 61.21
CA PRO A 77 -19.16 -13.03 60.17
C PRO A 77 -19.70 -12.77 58.76
N ALA A 78 -21.02 -12.84 58.57
CA ALA A 78 -21.67 -12.59 57.26
C ALA A 78 -21.64 -11.11 56.85
N VAL A 79 -21.85 -10.17 57.79
CA VAL A 79 -21.82 -8.73 57.54
C VAL A 79 -20.39 -8.25 57.24
N LYS A 80 -19.42 -8.79 58.01
CA LYS A 80 -18.00 -8.50 57.77
C LYS A 80 -17.56 -8.97 56.38
N ALA A 81 -17.92 -10.20 56.01
CA ALA A 81 -17.60 -10.79 54.73
C ALA A 81 -18.21 -9.96 53.57
N GLU A 82 -19.44 -9.45 53.71
CA GLU A 82 -20.10 -8.64 52.67
C GLU A 82 -19.43 -7.25 52.52
N LEU A 83 -19.03 -6.60 53.64
CA LEU A 83 -18.29 -5.34 53.57
C LEU A 83 -16.90 -5.52 52.95
N GLU A 84 -16.19 -6.59 53.28
CA GLU A 84 -14.90 -6.91 52.69
C GLU A 84 -15.03 -7.23 51.17
N ARG A 85 -16.06 -7.96 50.79
CA ARG A 85 -16.36 -8.24 49.37
C ARG A 85 -16.58 -6.97 48.58
N ARG A 86 -17.40 -6.04 49.07
CA ARG A 86 -17.70 -4.76 48.42
C ARG A 86 -16.48 -3.83 48.40
N ALA A 87 -15.68 -3.80 49.49
CA ALA A 87 -14.46 -3.02 49.50
C ALA A 87 -13.44 -3.53 48.47
N ASN A 88 -13.31 -4.83 48.31
CA ASN A 88 -12.47 -5.44 47.26
C ASN A 88 -12.98 -5.13 45.83
N GLU A 89 -14.32 -5.15 45.62
CA GLU A 89 -14.95 -4.78 44.36
C GLU A 89 -14.66 -3.30 44.01
N ILE A 90 -14.79 -2.38 44.99
CA ILE A 90 -14.46 -0.95 44.77
C ILE A 90 -12.96 -0.78 44.51
N ALA A 91 -12.10 -1.47 45.21
CA ALA A 91 -10.64 -1.41 44.97
C ALA A 91 -10.28 -1.88 43.54
N GLU A 92 -10.97 -2.91 43.04
CA GLU A 92 -10.80 -3.38 41.67
C GLU A 92 -11.31 -2.38 40.66
N LEU A 93 -12.53 -1.86 40.84
CA LEU A 93 -13.10 -0.81 39.97
C LEU A 93 -12.24 0.47 39.96
N HIS A 94 -11.66 0.83 41.14
CA HIS A 94 -10.75 1.96 41.23
C HIS A 94 -9.42 1.72 40.52
N ARG A 95 -8.86 0.49 40.59
CA ARG A 95 -7.69 0.09 39.81
C ARG A 95 -7.97 0.19 38.31
N GLN A 96 -9.12 -0.33 37.85
CA GLN A 96 -9.56 -0.25 36.46
C GLN A 96 -9.76 1.20 35.99
N TYR A 97 -10.33 2.06 36.85
CA TYR A 97 -10.50 3.48 36.55
C TYR A 97 -9.18 4.24 36.41
N ARG A 98 -8.16 3.89 37.22
CA ARG A 98 -6.81 4.48 37.12
C ARG A 98 -5.92 3.82 36.07
N ALA A 99 -6.32 2.69 35.53
CA ALA A 99 -5.54 2.02 34.51
C ALA A 99 -5.56 2.83 33.21
N LEU A 100 -4.38 3.19 32.73
CA LEU A 100 -4.19 3.82 31.41
C LEU A 100 -4.59 2.90 30.27
N PHE A 101 -4.58 1.58 30.50
CA PHE A 101 -4.91 0.55 29.53
C PHE A 101 -5.93 -0.41 30.11
N GLN A 102 -6.95 -0.73 29.33
CA GLN A 102 -7.93 -1.75 29.66
C GLN A 102 -7.61 -3.04 28.88
N TRP A 103 -7.63 -4.18 29.59
CA TRP A 103 -7.46 -5.47 28.93
C TRP A 103 -8.72 -5.86 28.17
N HIS A 104 -8.54 -6.23 26.88
CA HIS A 104 -9.58 -6.86 26.08
C HIS A 104 -9.12 -8.26 25.67
N ASP A 105 -10.03 -9.22 25.81
CA ASP A 105 -9.77 -10.60 25.38
C ASP A 105 -9.74 -10.67 23.86
N GLY A 106 -8.65 -11.15 23.29
CA GLY A 106 -8.55 -11.38 21.85
C GLY A 106 -9.48 -12.52 21.36
N PRO A 107 -9.68 -12.65 20.03
CA PRO A 107 -10.62 -13.63 19.44
C PRO A 107 -10.35 -15.07 19.87
N LEU A 108 -9.11 -15.48 20.08
CA LEU A 108 -8.76 -16.82 20.57
C LEU A 108 -9.24 -17.04 22.00
N VAL A 109 -9.05 -16.06 22.89
CA VAL A 109 -9.45 -16.16 24.30
C VAL A 109 -10.96 -16.20 24.41
N THR A 110 -11.67 -15.36 23.66
CA THR A 110 -13.13 -15.35 23.59
C THR A 110 -13.67 -16.69 23.09
N ALA A 111 -13.12 -17.21 21.97
CA ALA A 111 -13.53 -18.50 21.43
C ALA A 111 -13.27 -19.66 22.39
N LEU A 112 -12.13 -19.60 23.13
CA LEU A 112 -11.76 -20.61 24.12
C LEU A 112 -12.72 -20.62 25.31
N LYS A 113 -13.16 -19.44 25.80
CA LYS A 113 -14.12 -19.29 26.91
C LYS A 113 -15.53 -19.69 26.51
N GLU A 114 -16.00 -19.26 25.33
CA GLU A 114 -17.37 -19.43 24.87
C GLU A 114 -17.61 -20.77 24.14
N GLY A 115 -16.53 -21.49 23.83
CA GLY A 115 -16.63 -22.80 23.17
C GLY A 115 -16.91 -22.73 21.68
N HIS A 116 -16.41 -21.68 21.02
CA HIS A 116 -16.56 -21.49 19.58
C HIS A 116 -15.56 -22.35 18.79
N LEU A 117 -15.84 -22.55 17.51
CA LEU A 117 -14.88 -23.07 16.54
C LEU A 117 -13.91 -21.94 16.17
N PHE A 118 -12.62 -22.18 16.29
CA PHE A 118 -11.60 -21.21 15.99
C PHE A 118 -10.76 -21.66 14.81
N LEU A 119 -10.70 -20.83 13.75
CA LEU A 119 -9.94 -21.09 12.54
C LEU A 119 -8.72 -20.17 12.47
N ILE A 120 -7.53 -20.77 12.41
CA ILE A 120 -6.26 -20.09 12.13
C ILE A 120 -5.98 -20.23 10.63
N ASP A 121 -6.15 -19.14 9.88
CA ASP A 121 -5.88 -19.15 8.45
C ASP A 121 -4.39 -18.85 8.19
N GLU A 122 -3.76 -19.58 7.24
CA GLU A 122 -2.34 -19.43 6.87
C GLU A 122 -1.37 -19.52 8.05
N VAL A 123 -1.51 -20.56 8.90
CA VAL A 123 -0.70 -20.74 10.12
C VAL A 123 0.82 -20.70 9.88
N SER A 124 1.28 -21.03 8.66
CA SER A 124 2.71 -20.99 8.26
C SER A 124 3.30 -19.59 8.13
N LEU A 125 2.49 -18.53 8.21
CA LEU A 125 2.94 -17.14 8.17
C LEU A 125 3.20 -16.57 9.57
N ALA A 126 2.62 -17.17 10.62
CA ALA A 126 2.76 -16.69 11.98
C ALA A 126 4.20 -16.85 12.49
N GLU A 127 4.61 -15.97 13.40
CA GLU A 127 5.91 -16.07 14.06
C GLU A 127 5.96 -17.27 14.99
N ASP A 128 7.13 -17.89 15.06
CA ASP A 128 7.36 -19.09 15.88
C ASP A 128 7.00 -18.85 17.36
N SER A 129 7.29 -17.66 17.88
CA SER A 129 6.96 -17.23 19.25
C SER A 129 5.46 -17.27 19.55
N VAL A 130 4.62 -16.87 18.58
CA VAL A 130 3.15 -16.92 18.67
C VAL A 130 2.68 -18.37 18.62
N LEU A 131 3.24 -19.17 17.70
CA LEU A 131 2.88 -20.58 17.54
C LEU A 131 3.25 -21.42 18.74
N GLU A 132 4.39 -21.16 19.38
CA GLU A 132 4.82 -21.86 20.59
C GLU A 132 3.86 -21.65 21.76
N ARG A 133 3.23 -20.48 21.87
CA ARG A 133 2.22 -20.20 22.91
C ARG A 133 0.93 -20.99 22.69
N LEU A 134 0.61 -21.37 21.46
CA LEU A 134 -0.55 -22.22 21.17
C LEU A 134 -0.35 -23.66 21.63
N ASN A 135 0.88 -24.10 21.88
CA ASN A 135 1.17 -25.47 22.26
C ASN A 135 0.38 -25.92 23.50
N SER A 136 0.23 -25.08 24.51
CA SER A 136 -0.51 -25.39 25.74
C SER A 136 -2.00 -25.59 25.49
N VAL A 137 -2.59 -24.88 24.54
CA VAL A 137 -4.01 -25.03 24.14
C VAL A 137 -4.22 -26.30 23.31
N LEU A 138 -3.21 -26.74 22.58
CA LEU A 138 -3.25 -27.93 21.72
C LEU A 138 -2.95 -29.23 22.52
N GLU A 139 -2.46 -29.14 23.75
CA GLU A 139 -2.22 -30.28 24.63
C GLU A 139 -3.52 -30.79 25.31
N PRO A 140 -3.52 -32.01 25.88
CA PRO A 140 -4.73 -32.60 26.49
C PRO A 140 -5.36 -31.75 27.60
N LYS A 141 -4.56 -30.95 28.33
CA LYS A 141 -5.06 -30.02 29.35
C LYS A 141 -5.82 -28.83 28.77
N ARG A 142 -5.56 -28.46 27.50
CA ARG A 142 -6.23 -27.38 26.76
C ARG A 142 -6.30 -26.08 27.55
N MET A 143 -5.15 -25.61 28.01
CA MET A 143 -5.00 -24.49 28.94
C MET A 143 -4.24 -23.36 28.27
N LEU A 144 -4.67 -22.11 28.50
CA LEU A 144 -3.98 -20.90 28.06
C LEU A 144 -3.62 -20.05 29.29
N VAL A 145 -2.37 -19.63 29.36
CA VAL A 145 -1.86 -18.73 30.40
C VAL A 145 -1.62 -17.36 29.78
N LEU A 146 -2.19 -16.30 30.35
CA LEU A 146 -2.04 -14.92 29.90
C LEU A 146 -1.14 -14.16 30.88
N ALA A 147 0.18 -14.26 30.68
CA ALA A 147 1.16 -13.56 31.52
C ALA A 147 1.08 -12.02 31.35
N GLU A 148 0.57 -11.54 30.22
CA GLU A 148 0.46 -10.10 29.89
C GLU A 148 -0.67 -9.38 30.62
N LYS A 149 -1.68 -10.11 31.10
CA LYS A 149 -2.82 -9.49 31.78
C LYS A 149 -2.42 -8.82 33.08
N GLY A 150 -1.27 -9.19 33.63
CA GLY A 150 -0.60 -8.57 34.75
C GLY A 150 -1.48 -8.39 35.99
N GLY A 151 -0.98 -8.54 37.17
CA GLY A 151 -1.75 -8.15 38.31
C GLY A 151 -1.71 -9.05 39.49
N GLY A 152 -0.57 -9.47 39.90
CA GLY A 152 -0.39 -10.07 41.19
C GLY A 152 0.17 -11.47 41.14
N ILE A 153 0.12 -12.12 42.31
CA ILE A 153 0.76 -13.41 42.57
C ILE A 153 0.05 -14.57 41.84
N ASP A 154 -1.20 -14.37 41.42
CA ASP A 154 -2.00 -15.39 40.74
C ASP A 154 -2.03 -15.17 39.22
N ILE A 155 -1.34 -16.06 38.51
CA ILE A 155 -1.40 -16.12 37.02
C ILE A 155 -2.75 -16.70 36.63
N GLU A 156 -3.56 -15.98 35.88
CA GLU A 156 -4.86 -16.48 35.40
C GLU A 156 -4.68 -17.59 34.37
N GLU A 157 -5.15 -18.79 34.72
CA GLU A 157 -5.19 -19.94 33.81
C GLU A 157 -6.58 -20.11 33.23
N TYR A 158 -6.67 -20.11 31.90
CA TYR A 158 -7.92 -20.32 31.20
C TYR A 158 -8.00 -21.73 30.63
N HIS A 159 -8.99 -22.49 31.03
CA HIS A 159 -9.27 -23.79 30.47
C HIS A 159 -10.27 -23.69 29.31
N ALA A 160 -9.97 -24.41 28.23
CA ALA A 160 -10.84 -24.41 27.07
C ALA A 160 -12.21 -25.04 27.39
N HIS A 161 -13.27 -24.37 26.95
CA HIS A 161 -14.63 -24.92 27.00
C HIS A 161 -14.71 -26.24 26.23
N GLU A 162 -15.56 -27.17 26.66
CA GLU A 162 -15.67 -28.52 26.07
C GLU A 162 -15.98 -28.51 24.57
N ARG A 163 -16.72 -27.52 24.08
CA ARG A 163 -17.08 -27.36 22.66
C ARG A 163 -16.00 -26.69 21.82
N PHE A 164 -15.01 -26.05 22.44
CA PHE A 164 -13.95 -25.34 21.71
C PHE A 164 -13.18 -26.31 20.82
N ARG A 165 -12.95 -25.91 19.57
CA ARG A 165 -12.13 -26.65 18.58
C ARG A 165 -11.29 -25.67 17.81
N ILE A 166 -10.04 -26.06 17.51
CA ILE A 166 -9.10 -25.32 16.65
C ILE A 166 -8.95 -26.05 15.33
N PHE A 167 -9.02 -25.28 14.26
CA PHE A 167 -8.65 -25.68 12.90
C PHE A 167 -7.55 -24.74 12.42
N ALA A 168 -6.64 -25.26 11.61
CA ALA A 168 -5.62 -24.47 10.99
C ALA A 168 -5.55 -24.80 9.50
N THR A 169 -5.30 -23.79 8.66
CA THR A 169 -5.02 -23.98 7.23
C THR A 169 -3.58 -23.59 6.94
N MET A 170 -2.97 -24.29 6.02
CA MET A 170 -1.65 -23.94 5.50
C MET A 170 -1.52 -24.33 4.04
N ASN A 171 -0.76 -23.58 3.27
CA ASN A 171 -0.35 -23.99 1.95
C ASN A 171 0.95 -24.81 2.04
N PRO A 172 1.19 -25.78 1.12
CA PRO A 172 2.44 -26.53 1.09
C PRO A 172 3.66 -25.61 1.03
N GLY A 173 4.77 -26.05 1.64
CA GLY A 173 6.03 -25.31 1.66
C GLY A 173 6.57 -24.99 0.26
N GLY A 174 7.39 -23.93 0.17
CA GLY A 174 8.00 -23.45 -1.09
C GLY A 174 7.55 -22.08 -1.55
N ASP A 175 6.53 -21.50 -0.96
CA ASP A 175 6.14 -20.10 -1.21
C ASP A 175 7.03 -19.14 -0.41
N PHE A 176 7.33 -17.99 -1.00
CA PHE A 176 8.14 -16.96 -0.34
C PHE A 176 7.52 -16.50 0.99
N GLY A 177 8.37 -16.39 2.02
CA GLY A 177 7.96 -15.93 3.35
C GLY A 177 7.29 -16.98 4.24
N LYS A 178 7.01 -18.18 3.74
CA LYS A 178 6.41 -19.27 4.54
C LYS A 178 7.49 -20.10 5.20
N LYS A 179 7.32 -20.29 6.51
CA LYS A 179 8.14 -21.21 7.31
C LYS A 179 7.46 -22.58 7.36
N GLU A 180 8.25 -23.64 7.40
CA GLU A 180 7.72 -24.94 7.76
C GLU A 180 7.39 -24.94 9.25
N LEU A 181 6.22 -25.45 9.61
CA LEU A 181 5.85 -25.63 11.02
C LEU A 181 6.82 -26.58 11.69
N SER A 182 7.17 -26.29 12.94
CA SER A 182 8.00 -27.20 13.71
C SER A 182 7.35 -28.57 13.81
N PRO A 183 8.12 -29.68 13.75
CA PRO A 183 7.59 -31.05 13.89
C PRO A 183 6.78 -31.21 15.16
N ALA A 184 7.17 -30.52 16.24
CA ALA A 184 6.48 -30.53 17.52
C ALA A 184 5.05 -29.97 17.43
N LEU A 185 4.87 -28.89 16.70
CA LEU A 185 3.55 -28.28 16.47
C LEU A 185 2.71 -29.15 15.52
N ARG A 186 3.30 -29.65 14.42
CA ARG A 186 2.61 -30.51 13.47
C ARG A 186 2.04 -31.77 14.10
N ASN A 187 2.79 -32.42 15.00
CA ASN A 187 2.36 -33.62 15.71
C ASN A 187 1.15 -33.38 16.65
N ARG A 188 0.83 -32.14 16.97
CA ARG A 188 -0.36 -31.80 17.77
C ARG A 188 -1.63 -31.63 16.95
N PHE A 189 -1.51 -31.49 15.63
CA PHE A 189 -2.61 -31.42 14.68
C PHE A 189 -2.79 -32.77 13.98
N THR A 190 -4.02 -33.09 13.62
CA THR A 190 -4.31 -34.12 12.61
C THR A 190 -4.25 -33.49 11.24
N GLU A 191 -3.26 -33.88 10.43
CA GLU A 191 -3.09 -33.33 9.08
C GLU A 191 -4.05 -33.98 8.08
N LEU A 192 -4.77 -33.15 7.35
CA LEU A 192 -5.68 -33.55 6.29
C LEU A 192 -5.24 -32.89 4.98
N TRP A 193 -4.89 -33.70 3.98
CA TRP A 193 -4.57 -33.19 2.67
C TRP A 193 -5.84 -32.92 1.87
N VAL A 194 -6.08 -31.64 1.53
CA VAL A 194 -7.19 -31.23 0.69
C VAL A 194 -6.71 -31.10 -0.74
N THR A 195 -7.25 -31.94 -1.64
CA THR A 195 -6.91 -31.87 -3.06
C THR A 195 -7.52 -30.61 -3.69
N ALA A 196 -6.69 -29.88 -4.45
CA ALA A 196 -7.16 -28.72 -5.19
C ALA A 196 -8.10 -29.15 -6.32
N ALA A 197 -9.20 -28.45 -6.50
CA ALA A 197 -10.01 -28.55 -7.72
C ALA A 197 -9.14 -27.98 -8.88
N SER A 198 -8.63 -28.86 -9.72
CA SER A 198 -7.72 -28.52 -10.82
C SER A 198 -8.42 -28.65 -12.16
N VAL A 199 -8.19 -27.69 -13.03
CA VAL A 199 -8.62 -27.73 -14.44
C VAL A 199 -7.89 -28.84 -15.22
N ASP A 200 -6.71 -29.26 -14.73
CA ASP A 200 -5.89 -30.32 -15.32
C ASP A 200 -6.30 -31.74 -14.87
N GLY A 201 -7.38 -31.84 -14.09
CA GLY A 201 -7.89 -33.10 -13.58
C GLY A 201 -8.62 -33.95 -14.63
N SER A 202 -9.24 -35.03 -14.14
CA SER A 202 -10.09 -35.90 -14.96
C SER A 202 -11.29 -35.16 -15.56
N ASP A 203 -11.95 -35.80 -16.53
CA ASP A 203 -13.18 -35.25 -17.14
C ASP A 203 -14.26 -34.99 -16.09
N ASP A 204 -14.36 -35.86 -15.06
CA ASP A 204 -15.29 -35.67 -13.95
C ASP A 204 -14.99 -34.40 -13.15
N GLN A 205 -13.75 -34.11 -12.86
CA GLN A 205 -13.35 -32.88 -12.15
C GLN A 205 -13.64 -31.62 -12.98
N ARG A 206 -13.45 -31.68 -14.29
CA ARG A 206 -13.82 -30.57 -15.20
C ARG A 206 -15.33 -30.34 -15.22
N GLU A 207 -16.12 -31.42 -15.19
CA GLU A 207 -17.57 -31.32 -15.10
C GLU A 207 -18.02 -30.75 -13.75
N GLU A 208 -17.39 -31.14 -12.62
CA GLU A 208 -17.65 -30.51 -11.32
C GLU A 208 -17.36 -29.01 -11.36
N LEU A 209 -16.22 -28.58 -11.94
CA LEU A 209 -15.89 -27.16 -12.12
C LEU A 209 -16.94 -26.46 -12.99
N ARG A 210 -17.42 -27.11 -14.06
CA ARG A 210 -18.48 -26.57 -14.91
C ARG A 210 -19.78 -26.35 -14.12
N GLN A 211 -20.16 -27.27 -13.26
CA GLN A 211 -21.33 -27.14 -12.38
C GLN A 211 -21.16 -25.97 -11.40
N VAL A 212 -19.97 -25.79 -10.82
CA VAL A 212 -19.66 -24.64 -9.97
C VAL A 212 -19.82 -23.33 -10.73
N VAL A 213 -19.31 -23.24 -11.96
CA VAL A 213 -19.48 -22.06 -12.83
C VAL A 213 -20.95 -21.79 -13.10
N LEU A 214 -21.70 -22.81 -13.54
CA LEU A 214 -23.13 -22.69 -13.84
C LEU A 214 -23.95 -22.21 -12.62
N ALA A 215 -23.63 -22.72 -11.43
CA ALA A 215 -24.30 -22.29 -10.20
C ALA A 215 -24.01 -20.84 -9.81
N LYS A 216 -22.91 -20.26 -10.29
CA LYS A 216 -22.51 -18.87 -10.02
C LYS A 216 -22.89 -17.88 -11.13
N LEU A 217 -23.23 -18.35 -12.33
CA LEU A 217 -23.76 -17.50 -13.40
C LEU A 217 -25.18 -17.05 -13.05
N LYS A 218 -25.41 -15.74 -13.14
CA LYS A 218 -26.71 -15.13 -12.81
C LYS A 218 -27.64 -14.95 -14.02
N HIS A 219 -27.10 -15.08 -15.22
CA HIS A 219 -27.81 -14.85 -16.46
C HIS A 219 -27.77 -16.09 -17.36
N GLU A 220 -28.91 -16.55 -17.86
CA GLU A 220 -28.99 -17.69 -18.77
C GLU A 220 -28.18 -17.50 -20.06
N ARG A 221 -28.07 -16.27 -20.55
CA ARG A 221 -27.28 -15.93 -21.74
C ARG A 221 -25.79 -16.31 -21.60
N LEU A 222 -25.26 -16.40 -20.37
CA LEU A 222 -23.86 -16.73 -20.09
C LEU A 222 -23.59 -18.24 -20.02
N VAL A 223 -24.62 -19.07 -19.95
CA VAL A 223 -24.49 -20.53 -19.80
C VAL A 223 -23.58 -21.15 -20.88
N PRO A 224 -23.66 -20.78 -22.17
CA PRO A 224 -22.77 -21.33 -23.21
C PRO A 224 -21.29 -21.06 -22.96
N LEU A 225 -20.95 -19.99 -22.22
CA LEU A 225 -19.57 -19.62 -21.94
C LEU A 225 -18.88 -20.54 -20.91
N ALA A 226 -19.66 -21.22 -20.05
CA ALA A 226 -19.09 -22.06 -18.98
C ALA A 226 -18.14 -23.13 -19.52
N THR A 227 -18.51 -23.82 -20.59
CA THR A 227 -17.67 -24.83 -21.24
C THR A 227 -16.43 -24.19 -21.86
N LEU A 228 -16.61 -23.09 -22.59
CA LEU A 228 -15.49 -22.37 -23.25
C LEU A 228 -14.44 -21.87 -22.22
N MET A 229 -14.89 -21.38 -21.08
CA MET A 229 -14.01 -20.93 -20.00
C MET A 229 -13.12 -22.08 -19.49
N ILE A 230 -13.70 -23.24 -19.23
CA ILE A 230 -12.98 -24.40 -18.69
C ILE A 230 -12.03 -24.98 -19.72
N GLU A 231 -12.46 -25.13 -20.96
CA GLU A 231 -11.61 -25.59 -22.05
C GLU A 231 -10.41 -24.67 -22.29
N PHE A 232 -10.64 -23.36 -22.28
CA PHE A 232 -9.56 -22.39 -22.41
C PHE A 232 -8.58 -22.46 -21.23
N MET A 233 -9.08 -22.52 -20.00
CA MET A 233 -8.22 -22.62 -18.83
C MET A 233 -7.41 -23.90 -18.81
N HIS A 234 -8.00 -25.02 -19.22
CA HIS A 234 -7.27 -26.30 -19.37
C HIS A 234 -6.15 -26.20 -20.41
N TRP A 235 -6.47 -25.64 -21.58
CA TRP A 235 -5.46 -25.42 -22.61
C TRP A 235 -4.35 -24.46 -22.14
N PHE A 236 -4.70 -23.37 -21.49
CA PHE A 236 -3.74 -22.38 -20.98
C PHE A 236 -2.83 -22.98 -19.88
N SER A 237 -3.38 -23.80 -18.99
CA SER A 237 -2.64 -24.50 -17.96
C SER A 237 -1.61 -25.46 -18.59
N SER A 238 -1.97 -26.14 -19.68
CA SER A 238 -1.05 -27.03 -20.40
C SER A 238 0.17 -26.30 -21.00
N LEU A 239 0.02 -25.02 -21.39
CA LEU A 239 1.09 -24.17 -21.91
C LEU A 239 2.02 -23.66 -20.79
N GLN A 240 1.47 -23.38 -19.63
CA GLN A 240 2.16 -22.67 -18.53
C GLN A 240 2.60 -23.58 -17.37
N ARG A 241 2.81 -24.87 -17.60
CA ARG A 241 3.13 -25.89 -16.57
C ARG A 241 4.20 -25.51 -15.54
N GLN A 242 5.03 -24.50 -15.81
CA GLN A 242 6.14 -24.12 -14.94
C GLN A 242 5.93 -22.80 -14.17
N HIS A 243 4.98 -21.92 -14.54
CA HIS A 243 5.00 -20.55 -14.05
C HIS A 243 3.72 -20.05 -13.35
N ARG A 244 2.53 -20.55 -13.67
CA ARG A 244 1.28 -20.10 -13.05
C ARG A 244 0.28 -21.25 -12.90
N VAL A 245 -0.08 -21.56 -11.66
CA VAL A 245 -1.19 -22.46 -11.37
C VAL A 245 -2.48 -21.62 -11.43
N ILE A 246 -3.37 -21.96 -12.35
CA ILE A 246 -4.70 -21.36 -12.44
C ILE A 246 -5.57 -21.94 -11.33
N SER A 247 -6.19 -21.07 -10.57
CA SER A 247 -7.01 -21.44 -9.42
C SER A 247 -8.51 -21.32 -9.72
N LEU A 248 -9.32 -21.98 -8.89
CA LEU A 248 -10.78 -21.78 -8.89
C LEU A 248 -11.15 -20.30 -8.65
N ARG A 249 -10.32 -19.56 -7.90
CA ARG A 249 -10.54 -18.11 -7.69
C ARG A 249 -10.45 -17.30 -8.97
N ASP A 250 -9.54 -17.65 -9.88
CA ASP A 250 -9.42 -17.00 -11.19
C ASP A 250 -10.68 -17.25 -12.03
N LEU A 251 -11.18 -18.47 -12.02
CA LEU A 251 -12.43 -18.84 -12.70
C LEU A 251 -13.64 -18.09 -12.13
N LEU A 252 -13.75 -18.02 -10.81
CA LEU A 252 -14.84 -17.28 -10.15
C LEU A 252 -14.74 -15.76 -10.39
N ALA A 253 -13.55 -15.21 -10.45
CA ALA A 253 -13.35 -13.80 -10.80
C ALA A 253 -13.80 -13.50 -12.25
N TRP A 254 -13.58 -14.45 -13.16
CA TRP A 254 -14.10 -14.33 -14.54
C TRP A 254 -15.61 -14.34 -14.57
N VAL A 255 -16.25 -15.26 -13.85
CA VAL A 255 -17.72 -15.33 -13.70
C VAL A 255 -18.29 -14.06 -13.09
N GLU A 256 -17.64 -13.54 -12.04
CA GLU A 256 -18.05 -12.30 -11.38
C GLU A 256 -17.99 -11.10 -12.36
N PHE A 257 -16.91 -11.01 -13.14
CA PHE A 257 -16.78 -9.99 -14.17
C PHE A 257 -17.92 -10.08 -15.21
N LEU A 258 -18.20 -11.27 -15.73
CA LEU A 258 -19.28 -11.47 -16.71
C LEU A 258 -20.64 -11.05 -16.13
N ASN A 259 -20.95 -11.48 -14.91
CA ASN A 259 -22.19 -11.11 -14.23
C ASN A 259 -22.28 -9.57 -14.01
N SER A 260 -21.20 -8.95 -13.55
CA SER A 260 -21.15 -7.51 -13.30
C SER A 260 -21.37 -6.70 -14.56
N MET A 261 -20.68 -7.08 -15.64
CA MET A 261 -20.79 -6.38 -16.92
C MET A 261 -22.17 -6.52 -17.55
N LEU A 262 -22.76 -7.71 -17.52
CA LEU A 262 -24.10 -7.94 -18.09
C LEU A 262 -25.21 -7.30 -17.25
N ASN A 263 -25.03 -7.22 -15.91
CA ASN A 263 -25.94 -6.44 -15.05
C ASN A 263 -25.91 -4.95 -15.38
N ALA A 264 -24.70 -4.41 -15.62
CA ALA A 264 -24.54 -2.99 -15.96
C ALA A 264 -25.03 -2.67 -17.37
N ARG A 265 -24.89 -3.62 -18.32
CA ARG A 265 -25.21 -3.46 -19.74
C ARG A 265 -25.82 -4.74 -20.33
N PRO A 266 -27.13 -4.95 -20.20
CA PRO A 266 -27.78 -6.18 -20.66
C PRO A 266 -27.64 -6.47 -22.16
N GLU A 267 -27.46 -5.44 -22.97
CA GLU A 267 -27.36 -5.56 -24.45
C GLU A 267 -25.93 -5.91 -24.93
N SER A 268 -24.95 -6.06 -24.02
CA SER A 268 -23.57 -6.37 -24.41
C SER A 268 -23.46 -7.73 -25.10
N ASN A 269 -22.53 -7.83 -26.04
CA ASN A 269 -22.19 -9.10 -26.67
C ASN A 269 -21.45 -10.00 -25.67
N ILE A 270 -22.01 -11.18 -25.40
CA ILE A 270 -21.50 -12.11 -24.39
C ILE A 270 -20.12 -12.66 -24.76
N TYR A 271 -19.82 -12.86 -26.04
CA TYR A 271 -18.51 -13.35 -26.50
C TYR A 271 -17.43 -12.26 -26.40
N GLU A 272 -17.78 -11.01 -26.61
CA GLU A 272 -16.86 -9.88 -26.36
C GLU A 272 -16.55 -9.77 -24.86
N LEU A 273 -17.56 -9.90 -23.99
CA LEU A 273 -17.35 -9.95 -22.55
C LEU A 273 -16.51 -11.16 -22.14
N TYR A 274 -16.70 -12.32 -22.78
CA TYR A 274 -15.86 -13.50 -22.57
C TYR A 274 -14.38 -13.22 -22.84
N LEU A 275 -14.05 -12.59 -23.97
CA LEU A 275 -12.69 -12.21 -24.31
C LEU A 275 -12.10 -11.20 -23.30
N HIS A 276 -12.89 -10.20 -22.90
CA HIS A 276 -12.47 -9.23 -21.90
C HIS A 276 -12.23 -9.86 -20.52
N GLY A 277 -13.05 -10.82 -20.10
CA GLY A 277 -12.89 -11.53 -18.87
C GLY A 277 -11.62 -12.40 -18.86
N ALA A 278 -11.32 -13.09 -19.98
CA ALA A 278 -10.07 -13.81 -20.16
C ALA A 278 -8.84 -12.87 -20.09
N CYS A 279 -8.92 -11.70 -20.73
CA CYS A 279 -7.88 -10.68 -20.62
C CYS A 279 -7.66 -10.28 -19.15
N LEU A 280 -8.72 -9.93 -18.44
CA LEU A 280 -8.65 -9.48 -17.06
C LEU A 280 -7.98 -10.50 -16.13
N VAL A 281 -8.42 -11.75 -16.22
CA VAL A 281 -8.02 -12.77 -15.24
C VAL A 281 -6.67 -13.39 -15.58
N LEU A 282 -6.37 -13.56 -16.87
CA LEU A 282 -5.21 -14.33 -17.30
C LEU A 282 -4.18 -13.47 -18.05
N LEU A 283 -4.61 -12.70 -19.07
CA LEU A 283 -3.68 -12.08 -20.01
C LEU A 283 -3.08 -10.76 -19.53
N ASP A 284 -3.86 -9.92 -18.83
CA ASP A 284 -3.39 -8.63 -18.32
C ASP A 284 -2.32 -8.78 -17.22
N GLY A 285 -2.31 -9.92 -16.54
CA GLY A 285 -1.28 -10.28 -15.55
C GLY A 285 -0.07 -11.04 -16.13
N LEU A 286 -0.05 -11.38 -17.43
CA LEU A 286 1.12 -12.03 -18.04
C LEU A 286 2.28 -11.04 -18.14
N GLY A 287 3.42 -11.41 -17.58
CA GLY A 287 4.62 -10.55 -17.48
C GLY A 287 4.96 -10.14 -16.05
N THR A 288 4.06 -10.34 -15.07
CA THR A 288 4.31 -10.02 -13.66
C THR A 288 5.29 -11.00 -12.98
N ALA A 289 5.45 -12.21 -13.50
CA ALA A 289 6.28 -13.26 -12.88
C ALA A 289 7.73 -13.24 -13.38
N GLY A 290 8.47 -12.14 -13.17
CA GLY A 290 9.94 -12.16 -13.23
C GLY A 290 10.58 -12.48 -14.59
N VAL A 291 9.92 -12.16 -15.68
CA VAL A 291 10.45 -12.35 -17.03
C VAL A 291 11.62 -11.39 -17.27
N SER A 292 12.81 -11.91 -17.59
CA SER A 292 13.96 -11.10 -17.97
C SER A 292 13.68 -10.26 -19.23
N SER A 293 14.41 -9.17 -19.42
CA SER A 293 14.22 -8.29 -20.60
C SER A 293 14.31 -9.04 -21.96
N ALA A 294 14.93 -10.21 -21.99
CA ALA A 294 14.99 -11.09 -23.15
C ALA A 294 13.63 -11.75 -23.48
N ASP A 295 12.74 -11.89 -22.51
CA ASP A 295 11.46 -12.60 -22.63
C ASP A 295 10.23 -11.68 -22.85
N GLU A 296 10.40 -10.35 -22.94
CA GLU A 296 9.26 -9.45 -23.26
C GLU A 296 8.60 -9.81 -24.59
N HIS A 297 9.40 -10.20 -25.59
CA HIS A 297 8.90 -10.67 -26.87
C HIS A 297 8.17 -12.01 -26.74
N GLY A 298 8.63 -12.87 -25.84
CA GLY A 298 7.96 -14.13 -25.49
C GLY A 298 6.59 -13.92 -24.87
N SER A 299 6.49 -13.01 -23.93
CA SER A 299 5.21 -12.66 -23.27
C SER A 299 4.20 -12.04 -24.24
N LYS A 300 4.64 -11.17 -25.15
CA LYS A 300 3.78 -10.62 -26.22
C LYS A 300 3.28 -11.71 -27.18
N ARG A 301 4.17 -12.61 -27.58
CA ARG A 301 3.83 -13.75 -28.45
C ARG A 301 2.84 -14.70 -27.77
N LEU A 302 3.02 -14.96 -26.48
CA LEU A 302 2.14 -15.80 -25.68
C LEU A 302 0.74 -15.16 -25.55
N ARG A 303 0.65 -13.87 -25.25
CA ARG A 303 -0.63 -13.14 -25.21
C ARG A 303 -1.37 -13.22 -26.56
N LEU A 304 -0.63 -13.05 -27.67
CA LEU A 304 -1.21 -13.15 -29.01
C LEU A 304 -1.78 -14.54 -29.27
N GLY A 305 -1.00 -15.60 -29.03
CA GLY A 305 -1.45 -17.00 -29.22
C GLY A 305 -2.63 -17.36 -28.30
N CYS A 306 -2.65 -16.87 -27.06
CA CYS A 306 -3.80 -17.05 -26.17
C CYS A 306 -5.06 -16.37 -26.72
N PHE A 307 -4.92 -15.19 -27.26
CA PHE A 307 -6.05 -14.46 -27.82
C PHE A 307 -6.58 -15.09 -29.11
N GLU A 308 -5.69 -15.55 -29.99
CA GLU A 308 -6.07 -16.32 -31.17
C GLU A 308 -6.87 -17.56 -30.78
N ARG A 309 -6.42 -18.29 -29.76
CA ARG A 309 -7.13 -19.45 -29.22
C ARG A 309 -8.51 -19.12 -28.66
N LEU A 310 -8.63 -18.00 -27.93
CA LEU A 310 -9.92 -17.51 -27.44
C LEU A 310 -10.87 -17.19 -28.59
N LEU A 311 -10.38 -16.52 -29.65
CA LEU A 311 -11.16 -16.22 -30.84
C LEU A 311 -11.62 -17.48 -31.59
N GLU A 312 -10.79 -18.53 -31.65
CA GLU A 312 -11.17 -19.81 -32.26
C GLU A 312 -12.36 -20.47 -31.58
N GLN A 313 -12.52 -20.29 -30.29
CA GLN A 313 -13.64 -20.82 -29.50
C GLN A 313 -14.96 -20.05 -29.69
N VAL A 314 -14.87 -18.81 -30.19
CA VAL A 314 -16.06 -17.99 -30.48
C VAL A 314 -16.73 -18.47 -31.78
N PRO A 315 -18.07 -18.57 -31.84
CA PRO A 315 -18.81 -18.91 -33.05
C PRO A 315 -18.41 -18.01 -34.23
N GLU A 316 -18.35 -18.56 -35.44
CA GLU A 316 -17.81 -17.90 -36.63
C GLU A 316 -18.55 -16.58 -36.95
N SER A 317 -19.87 -16.53 -36.82
CA SER A 317 -20.68 -15.34 -36.99
C SER A 317 -20.28 -14.19 -36.07
N GLU A 318 -20.11 -14.48 -34.80
CA GLU A 318 -19.73 -13.51 -33.78
C GLU A 318 -18.25 -13.11 -33.91
N ARG A 319 -17.39 -14.07 -34.26
CA ARG A 319 -15.96 -13.82 -34.53
C ARG A 319 -15.78 -12.80 -35.64
N HIS A 320 -16.51 -12.98 -36.73
CA HIS A 320 -16.45 -12.04 -37.85
C HIS A 320 -16.91 -10.62 -37.45
N ALA A 321 -17.99 -10.52 -36.68
CA ALA A 321 -18.47 -9.22 -36.19
C ALA A 321 -17.48 -8.54 -35.25
N ILE A 322 -16.78 -9.31 -34.37
CA ILE A 322 -15.75 -8.78 -33.49
C ILE A 322 -14.53 -8.32 -34.29
N LEU A 323 -14.04 -9.14 -35.23
CA LEU A 323 -12.91 -8.80 -36.10
C LEU A 323 -13.18 -7.58 -36.96
N THR A 324 -14.38 -7.46 -37.54
CA THR A 324 -14.75 -6.29 -38.32
C THR A 324 -14.73 -4.99 -37.53
N ARG A 325 -15.16 -5.04 -36.25
CA ARG A 325 -15.04 -3.90 -35.31
C ARG A 325 -13.59 -3.58 -34.99
N LEU A 326 -12.73 -4.59 -34.82
CA LEU A 326 -11.31 -4.42 -34.62
C LEU A 326 -10.60 -3.81 -35.83
N ASP A 327 -10.93 -4.26 -37.03
CA ASP A 327 -10.36 -3.73 -38.30
C ASP A 327 -10.76 -2.26 -38.54
N GLN A 328 -12.00 -1.89 -38.23
CA GLN A 328 -12.47 -0.50 -38.34
C GLN A 328 -11.73 0.43 -37.39
N ALA A 329 -11.21 -0.12 -36.31
CA ALA A 329 -10.39 0.61 -35.33
C ALA A 329 -8.90 0.74 -35.76
N GLY A 330 -8.49 0.13 -36.88
CA GLY A 330 -7.16 0.32 -37.48
C GLY A 330 -6.02 -0.45 -36.89
N ASP A 331 -6.26 -1.41 -36.00
CA ASP A 331 -5.19 -2.21 -35.40
C ASP A 331 -5.66 -3.63 -35.01
N ILE A 332 -5.17 -4.62 -35.73
CA ILE A 332 -5.57 -6.03 -35.66
C ILE A 332 -4.99 -6.76 -34.42
N ARG A 333 -4.35 -6.04 -33.51
CA ARG A 333 -3.70 -6.70 -32.37
C ARG A 333 -4.71 -6.95 -31.24
N PRO A 334 -4.67 -8.15 -30.64
CA PRO A 334 -5.57 -8.55 -29.55
C PRO A 334 -5.54 -7.65 -28.35
N GLU A 335 -4.46 -6.90 -28.16
CA GLU A 335 -4.34 -5.87 -27.14
C GLU A 335 -5.34 -4.72 -27.34
N PHE A 336 -5.97 -4.67 -28.53
CA PHE A 336 -6.86 -3.61 -29.03
C PHE A 336 -8.32 -4.03 -29.28
N LEU A 337 -8.82 -5.00 -28.57
CA LEU A 337 -10.28 -5.04 -28.33
C LEU A 337 -10.84 -3.70 -27.84
N LEU A 338 -10.04 -2.65 -27.98
CA LEU A 338 -10.13 -1.38 -27.29
C LEU A 338 -9.66 -0.21 -28.13
N ALA A 339 -9.44 -0.42 -29.41
CA ALA A 339 -8.98 0.65 -30.29
C ALA A 339 -9.99 1.80 -30.51
N GLY A 340 -11.20 1.67 -30.05
CA GLY A 340 -12.09 2.83 -29.85
C GLY A 340 -11.51 3.89 -28.91
N LEU A 341 -10.38 3.58 -28.26
CA LEU A 341 -9.67 4.47 -27.33
C LEU A 341 -8.57 5.33 -27.94
N ALA A 342 -8.08 5.02 -29.12
CA ALA A 342 -7.08 5.87 -29.79
C ALA A 342 -7.62 7.28 -30.06
N THR A 343 -8.92 7.43 -30.06
CA THR A 343 -9.66 8.70 -30.20
C THR A 343 -10.58 8.96 -29.02
N ALA A 344 -10.42 8.21 -27.91
CA ALA A 344 -11.34 8.32 -26.79
C ALA A 344 -11.45 9.77 -26.34
N ASP A 345 -12.40 10.40 -26.83
CA ASP A 345 -13.19 11.33 -26.07
C ASP A 345 -13.66 10.54 -24.86
N VAL A 346 -12.89 10.64 -23.77
CA VAL A 346 -13.30 10.24 -22.44
C VAL A 346 -14.72 10.78 -22.30
N VAL A 347 -15.72 9.89 -22.36
CA VAL A 347 -17.12 10.33 -22.42
C VAL A 347 -17.35 11.19 -21.17
N PRO A 348 -17.43 12.51 -21.29
CA PRO A 348 -17.68 13.37 -20.14
C PRO A 348 -19.19 13.35 -19.87
N ASN A 349 -19.72 12.18 -19.52
CA ASN A 349 -21.05 12.12 -18.96
C ASN A 349 -20.97 12.65 -17.54
N SER A 350 -21.95 13.44 -17.09
CA SER A 350 -21.92 14.09 -15.78
C SER A 350 -21.81 13.11 -14.61
N CYS A 351 -22.17 11.84 -14.78
CA CYS A 351 -22.22 10.83 -13.71
C CYS A 351 -21.16 9.74 -13.81
N SER A 352 -20.47 9.57 -14.95
CA SER A 352 -19.52 8.48 -15.16
C SER A 352 -18.27 8.93 -15.89
N PHE A 353 -17.18 8.19 -15.69
CA PHE A 353 -15.89 8.38 -16.36
C PHE A 353 -15.37 7.02 -16.85
N GLY A 354 -14.79 6.99 -18.02
CA GLY A 354 -14.14 5.76 -18.53
C GLY A 354 -14.20 5.66 -20.02
N CYS A 355 -13.96 4.46 -20.50
CA CYS A 355 -13.95 4.09 -21.91
C CYS A 355 -14.89 2.91 -22.10
N GLU A 356 -15.85 3.03 -22.97
CA GLU A 356 -16.79 1.94 -23.22
C GLU A 356 -16.08 0.65 -23.65
N PRO A 357 -16.47 -0.52 -23.08
CA PRO A 357 -17.59 -0.72 -22.16
C PRO A 357 -17.28 -0.48 -20.68
N PHE A 358 -16.05 -0.06 -20.30
CA PHE A 358 -15.58 0.06 -18.93
C PHE A 358 -15.73 1.48 -18.41
N VAL A 359 -16.74 1.68 -17.59
CA VAL A 359 -17.02 2.98 -16.96
C VAL A 359 -17.05 2.83 -15.44
N ILE A 360 -16.67 3.90 -14.74
CA ILE A 360 -16.72 4.01 -13.28
C ILE A 360 -17.57 5.23 -12.91
N ALA A 361 -18.19 5.20 -11.75
CA ALA A 361 -18.90 6.35 -11.20
C ALA A 361 -17.91 7.49 -10.96
N ARG A 362 -18.36 8.75 -11.16
CA ARG A 362 -17.56 9.91 -10.79
C ARG A 362 -17.51 10.12 -9.29
N GLY A 363 -16.35 10.55 -8.82
CA GLY A 363 -16.14 10.99 -7.46
C GLY A 363 -16.65 12.42 -7.21
N PRO A 364 -16.57 12.89 -5.96
CA PRO A 364 -17.11 14.20 -5.54
C PRO A 364 -16.29 15.40 -5.99
N LEU A 365 -15.04 15.20 -6.45
CA LEU A 365 -14.14 16.28 -6.80
C LEU A 365 -14.32 16.72 -8.28
N PRO A 366 -14.23 18.01 -8.58
CA PRO A 366 -14.25 18.47 -9.98
C PRO A 366 -12.97 18.01 -10.70
N PRO A 367 -13.09 17.61 -11.98
CA PRO A 367 -11.91 17.23 -12.76
C PRO A 367 -10.99 18.45 -12.97
N PRO A 368 -9.66 18.27 -12.96
CA PRO A 368 -8.73 19.36 -13.19
C PRO A 368 -8.82 19.89 -14.63
N GLN A 369 -8.57 21.16 -14.81
CA GLN A 369 -8.58 21.78 -16.15
C GLN A 369 -7.51 21.21 -17.09
N ARG A 370 -6.38 20.74 -16.53
CA ARG A 370 -5.31 20.05 -17.27
C ARG A 370 -4.85 18.84 -16.47
N LEU A 371 -4.78 17.70 -17.13
CA LEU A 371 -4.14 16.50 -16.60
C LEU A 371 -2.65 16.54 -16.94
N ASN A 372 -1.79 16.44 -15.95
CA ASN A 372 -0.34 16.28 -16.13
C ASN A 372 0.01 14.84 -16.57
N TYR A 373 -0.82 14.25 -17.42
CA TYR A 373 -0.66 12.88 -17.89
C TYR A 373 -1.31 12.74 -19.28
N SER A 374 -0.55 12.28 -20.26
CA SER A 374 -1.06 12.11 -21.62
C SER A 374 -1.75 10.75 -21.76
N LEU A 375 -3.07 10.76 -21.95
CA LEU A 375 -3.85 9.56 -22.26
C LEU A 375 -3.84 9.22 -23.76
N ARG A 376 -3.24 10.09 -24.61
CA ARG A 376 -3.24 9.93 -26.07
C ARG A 376 -2.19 8.95 -26.59
N ALA A 377 -1.14 8.67 -25.81
CA ALA A 377 -0.13 7.72 -26.21
C ALA A 377 -0.72 6.28 -26.20
N PRO A 378 -0.48 5.46 -27.22
CA PRO A 378 -1.09 4.13 -27.34
C PRO A 378 -0.87 3.23 -26.14
N THR A 379 0.34 3.19 -25.58
CA THR A 379 0.62 2.36 -24.41
C THR A 379 -0.06 2.88 -23.14
N THR A 380 -0.16 4.21 -22.93
CA THR A 380 -0.91 4.75 -21.81
C THR A 380 -2.39 4.45 -21.91
N ALA A 381 -2.97 4.53 -23.10
CA ALA A 381 -4.36 4.17 -23.35
C ALA A 381 -4.62 2.68 -23.05
N ARG A 382 -3.77 1.78 -23.53
CA ARG A 382 -3.85 0.34 -23.22
C ARG A 382 -3.81 0.06 -21.72
N ASN A 383 -2.85 0.65 -21.03
CA ASN A 383 -2.69 0.48 -19.59
C ASN A 383 -3.90 1.03 -18.82
N LEU A 384 -4.46 2.17 -19.27
CA LEU A 384 -5.68 2.74 -18.69
C LEU A 384 -6.86 1.78 -18.81
N VAL A 385 -7.03 1.17 -19.98
CA VAL A 385 -8.15 0.25 -20.19
C VAL A 385 -8.02 -1.01 -19.37
N ARG A 386 -6.82 -1.57 -19.24
CA ARG A 386 -6.58 -2.70 -18.33
C ARG A 386 -6.98 -2.34 -16.92
N LEU A 387 -6.63 -1.14 -16.47
CA LEU A 387 -7.00 -0.63 -15.15
C LEU A 387 -8.52 -0.42 -15.01
N LEU A 388 -9.17 0.18 -16.00
CA LEU A 388 -10.63 0.36 -16.02
C LEU A 388 -11.39 -0.99 -16.05
N ARG A 389 -10.87 -1.98 -16.80
CA ARG A 389 -11.39 -3.34 -16.81
C ARG A 389 -11.27 -3.99 -15.43
N ALA A 390 -10.13 -3.86 -14.77
CA ALA A 390 -9.92 -4.37 -13.43
C ALA A 390 -10.88 -3.74 -12.40
N LEU A 391 -11.20 -2.46 -12.56
CA LEU A 391 -12.15 -1.73 -11.71
C LEU A 391 -13.60 -2.24 -11.80
N GLN A 392 -13.95 -3.02 -12.83
CA GLN A 392 -15.29 -3.62 -12.94
C GLN A 392 -15.52 -4.77 -11.95
N LEU A 393 -14.47 -5.32 -11.32
CA LEU A 393 -14.56 -6.34 -10.26
C LEU A 393 -14.90 -5.76 -8.87
N GLY A 394 -15.72 -4.74 -8.82
CA GLY A 394 -16.19 -4.20 -7.55
C GLY A 394 -15.06 -3.62 -6.69
N ARG A 395 -14.94 -4.03 -5.42
CA ARG A 395 -13.96 -3.51 -4.46
C ARG A 395 -12.62 -4.26 -4.47
N LYS A 396 -12.45 -5.26 -5.33
CA LYS A 396 -11.24 -6.06 -5.36
C LYS A 396 -10.01 -5.16 -5.56
N PRO A 397 -8.97 -5.27 -4.73
CA PRO A 397 -7.79 -4.43 -4.84
C PRO A 397 -7.02 -4.73 -6.13
N ILE A 398 -6.33 -3.72 -6.67
CA ILE A 398 -5.61 -3.82 -7.93
C ILE A 398 -4.12 -3.64 -7.70
N LEU A 399 -3.31 -4.60 -8.17
CA LEU A 399 -1.86 -4.55 -8.13
C LEU A 399 -1.30 -4.22 -9.51
N LEU A 400 -0.61 -3.08 -9.62
CA LEU A 400 0.10 -2.68 -10.82
C LEU A 400 1.58 -3.10 -10.70
N GLU A 401 2.03 -3.94 -11.61
CA GLU A 401 3.42 -4.34 -11.71
C GLU A 401 4.02 -3.87 -13.03
N GLY A 402 5.28 -3.47 -13.03
CA GLY A 402 5.99 -3.02 -14.21
C GLY A 402 7.32 -2.38 -13.85
N SER A 403 8.16 -2.14 -14.84
CA SER A 403 9.47 -1.54 -14.65
C SER A 403 9.38 -0.14 -13.99
N PRO A 404 10.43 0.34 -13.32
CA PRO A 404 10.46 1.71 -12.83
C PRO A 404 10.28 2.72 -13.98
N GLY A 405 9.60 3.82 -13.69
CA GLY A 405 9.41 4.91 -14.65
C GLY A 405 8.36 4.68 -15.74
N VAL A 406 7.65 3.54 -15.76
CA VAL A 406 6.53 3.31 -16.71
C VAL A 406 5.23 4.03 -16.35
N GLY A 407 5.24 4.81 -15.27
CA GLY A 407 4.10 5.66 -14.90
C GLY A 407 2.98 4.95 -14.12
N LYS A 408 3.24 3.85 -13.38
CA LYS A 408 2.23 3.15 -12.56
C LYS A 408 1.48 4.08 -11.62
N THR A 409 2.21 4.76 -10.74
CA THR A 409 1.67 5.73 -9.77
C THR A 409 0.96 6.88 -10.48
N SER A 410 1.56 7.40 -11.58
CA SER A 410 0.99 8.48 -12.37
C SER A 410 -0.31 8.09 -13.07
N LEU A 411 -0.44 6.84 -13.53
CA LEU A 411 -1.66 6.31 -14.14
C LEU A 411 -2.84 6.31 -13.16
N VAL A 412 -2.63 5.80 -11.94
CA VAL A 412 -3.67 5.78 -10.91
C VAL A 412 -4.06 7.20 -10.48
N THR A 413 -3.07 8.06 -10.23
CA THR A 413 -3.34 9.45 -9.81
C THR A 413 -4.04 10.25 -10.92
N ALA A 414 -3.66 10.04 -12.18
CA ALA A 414 -4.32 10.67 -13.32
C ALA A 414 -5.76 10.17 -13.51
N LEU A 415 -5.99 8.86 -13.36
CA LEU A 415 -7.33 8.27 -13.42
C LEU A 415 -8.22 8.83 -12.32
N ALA A 416 -7.74 8.88 -11.08
CA ALA A 416 -8.48 9.41 -9.95
C ALA A 416 -8.81 10.90 -10.14
N ALA A 417 -7.83 11.70 -10.55
CA ALA A 417 -8.05 13.13 -10.83
C ALA A 417 -9.08 13.33 -11.96
N ALA A 418 -8.99 12.56 -13.05
CA ALA A 418 -9.92 12.64 -14.18
C ALA A 418 -11.33 12.20 -13.81
N SER A 419 -11.46 11.21 -12.91
CA SER A 419 -12.74 10.69 -12.45
C SER A 419 -13.30 11.41 -11.22
N GLY A 420 -12.55 12.37 -10.65
CA GLY A 420 -12.98 13.16 -9.48
C GLY A 420 -12.87 12.45 -8.14
N HIS A 421 -11.97 11.47 -8.01
CA HIS A 421 -11.70 10.78 -6.75
C HIS A 421 -10.45 11.34 -6.06
N ARG A 422 -10.48 11.41 -4.74
CA ARG A 422 -9.30 11.73 -3.94
C ARG A 422 -8.42 10.50 -3.83
N VAL A 423 -7.10 10.67 -4.00
CA VAL A 423 -6.10 9.62 -3.80
C VAL A 423 -5.19 9.97 -2.65
N VAL A 424 -5.09 9.04 -1.72
CA VAL A 424 -4.11 9.07 -0.62
C VAL A 424 -2.97 8.12 -1.00
N ARG A 425 -1.78 8.70 -1.23
CA ARG A 425 -0.59 7.91 -1.57
C ARG A 425 0.20 7.60 -0.32
N ILE A 426 0.52 6.33 -0.12
CA ILE A 426 1.31 5.82 0.99
C ILE A 426 2.52 5.08 0.41
N ASN A 427 3.72 5.56 0.72
CA ASN A 427 4.95 4.88 0.34
C ASN A 427 5.31 3.88 1.43
N LEU A 428 5.37 2.60 1.08
CA LEU A 428 5.73 1.55 2.01
C LEU A 428 7.26 1.34 2.05
N SER A 429 7.76 0.98 3.20
CA SER A 429 9.15 0.67 3.47
C SER A 429 9.26 -0.46 4.50
N GLU A 430 10.45 -1.01 4.73
CA GLU A 430 10.66 -2.00 5.79
C GLU A 430 10.37 -1.46 7.21
N GLN A 431 10.45 -0.14 7.37
CA GLN A 431 10.21 0.54 8.67
C GLN A 431 8.76 0.98 8.87
N THR A 432 7.91 0.88 7.83
CA THR A 432 6.49 1.21 7.94
C THR A 432 5.82 0.20 8.87
N ASP A 433 5.07 0.69 9.85
CA ASP A 433 4.35 -0.13 10.81
C ASP A 433 2.83 -0.01 10.64
N MET A 434 2.08 -0.96 11.23
CA MET A 434 0.61 -0.91 11.22
C MET A 434 0.05 0.31 11.95
N MET A 435 0.76 0.79 12.98
CA MET A 435 0.40 2.01 13.71
C MET A 435 0.44 3.25 12.82
N ASP A 436 1.40 3.32 11.87
CA ASP A 436 1.49 4.42 10.91
C ASP A 436 0.28 4.45 9.96
N LEU A 437 -0.27 3.28 9.65
CA LEU A 437 -1.37 3.11 8.71
C LEU A 437 -2.75 3.26 9.37
N LEU A 438 -2.96 2.56 10.48
CA LEU A 438 -4.26 2.50 11.15
C LEU A 438 -4.42 3.59 12.20
N GLY A 439 -3.34 3.93 12.90
CA GLY A 439 -3.35 4.91 13.98
C GLY A 439 -2.71 4.39 15.25
N SER A 440 -2.57 5.27 16.20
CA SER A 440 -2.00 4.98 17.52
C SER A 440 -2.54 5.93 18.57
N ASP A 441 -2.37 5.55 19.83
CA ASP A 441 -2.64 6.43 20.96
C ASP A 441 -1.53 7.47 21.09
N LEU A 442 -1.89 8.74 20.95
CA LEU A 442 -0.97 9.86 21.08
C LEU A 442 -1.34 10.71 22.31
N PRO A 443 -0.35 11.36 22.97
CA PRO A 443 -0.63 12.33 24.02
C PRO A 443 -1.55 13.44 23.53
N THR A 444 -2.64 13.72 24.23
CA THR A 444 -3.59 14.80 23.85
C THR A 444 -2.98 16.17 24.11
N GLU A 445 -2.90 17.01 23.09
CA GLU A 445 -2.49 18.42 23.24
C GLU A 445 -3.57 19.19 24.03
N GLY A 446 -3.22 19.72 25.20
CA GLY A 446 -4.12 20.50 26.06
C GLY A 446 -4.91 19.72 27.11
N GLY A 447 -4.73 18.40 27.20
CA GLY A 447 -5.27 17.57 28.27
C GLY A 447 -4.42 17.59 29.55
N THR A 448 -4.92 16.98 30.63
CA THR A 448 -4.13 16.72 31.85
C THR A 448 -2.95 15.80 31.51
N VAL A 449 -1.80 16.05 32.16
CA VAL A 449 -0.56 15.27 31.92
C VAL A 449 -0.85 13.77 32.05
N GLY A 450 -0.64 13.02 30.95
CA GLY A 450 -0.82 11.55 30.91
C GLY A 450 -2.10 11.07 30.23
N GLN A 451 -2.91 11.96 29.63
CA GLN A 451 -4.03 11.53 28.80
C GLN A 451 -3.57 11.20 27.38
N PHE A 452 -3.95 10.01 26.92
CA PHE A 452 -3.75 9.53 25.55
C PHE A 452 -5.09 9.52 24.83
N GLY A 453 -5.07 9.87 23.56
CA GLY A 453 -6.22 9.79 22.68
C GLY A 453 -5.85 9.10 21.38
N TRP A 454 -6.78 8.32 20.85
CA TRP A 454 -6.58 7.66 19.57
C TRP A 454 -6.52 8.68 18.43
N CYS A 455 -5.49 8.57 17.59
CA CYS A 455 -5.34 9.33 16.37
C CYS A 455 -5.40 8.40 15.17
N ASP A 456 -6.38 8.58 14.29
CA ASP A 456 -6.53 7.76 13.09
C ASP A 456 -5.32 7.94 12.16
N GLY A 457 -4.72 6.83 11.73
CA GLY A 457 -3.69 6.81 10.70
C GLY A 457 -4.23 7.14 9.31
N VAL A 458 -3.33 7.44 8.40
CA VAL A 458 -3.67 7.92 7.04
C VAL A 458 -4.53 6.92 6.26
N PHE A 459 -4.27 5.63 6.41
CA PHE A 459 -5.04 4.56 5.76
C PHE A 459 -6.45 4.47 6.34
N LEU A 460 -6.59 4.50 7.67
CA LEU A 460 -7.89 4.44 8.34
C LEU A 460 -8.77 5.65 8.00
N GLN A 461 -8.17 6.85 7.94
CA GLN A 461 -8.87 8.06 7.51
C GLN A 461 -9.43 7.92 6.10
N ALA A 462 -8.61 7.43 5.15
CA ALA A 462 -9.04 7.19 3.78
C ALA A 462 -10.14 6.12 3.69
N LEU A 463 -10.05 5.06 4.49
CA LEU A 463 -11.05 4.00 4.57
C LEU A 463 -12.42 4.53 5.04
N LYS A 464 -12.43 5.37 6.07
CA LYS A 464 -13.64 6.02 6.60
C LYS A 464 -14.23 7.04 5.61
N ALA A 465 -13.37 7.81 4.93
CA ALA A 465 -13.79 8.83 3.97
C ALA A 465 -14.26 8.24 2.63
N GLY A 466 -13.88 6.99 2.30
CA GLY A 466 -14.15 6.40 0.99
C GLY A 466 -13.20 6.86 -0.10
N ASP A 467 -12.02 7.34 0.27
CA ASP A 467 -10.97 7.78 -0.65
C ASP A 467 -10.26 6.57 -1.30
N TRP A 468 -9.62 6.81 -2.42
CA TRP A 468 -8.73 5.83 -3.04
C TRP A 468 -7.39 5.83 -2.33
N VAL A 469 -6.87 4.65 -2.02
CA VAL A 469 -5.54 4.49 -1.45
C VAL A 469 -4.60 3.88 -2.48
N LEU A 470 -3.42 4.48 -2.62
CA LEU A 470 -2.34 3.99 -3.46
C LEU A 470 -1.14 3.59 -2.60
N LEU A 471 -0.94 2.29 -2.42
CA LEU A 471 0.21 1.71 -1.74
C LEU A 471 1.37 1.60 -2.74
N ASP A 472 2.38 2.44 -2.58
CA ASP A 472 3.54 2.44 -3.49
C ASP A 472 4.69 1.61 -2.88
N GLU A 473 5.46 0.93 -3.74
CA GLU A 473 6.56 0.01 -3.38
C GLU A 473 6.09 -1.12 -2.41
N LEU A 474 4.95 -1.77 -2.71
CA LEU A 474 4.33 -2.78 -1.86
C LEU A 474 5.29 -3.91 -1.42
N ASN A 475 6.22 -4.29 -2.29
CA ASN A 475 7.19 -5.36 -2.04
C ASN A 475 8.38 -4.96 -1.14
N LEU A 476 8.39 -3.74 -0.61
CA LEU A 476 9.30 -3.30 0.47
C LEU A 476 8.65 -3.39 1.86
N ALA A 477 7.33 -3.57 1.93
CA ALA A 477 6.62 -3.66 3.20
C ALA A 477 7.09 -4.84 4.06
N SER A 478 7.03 -4.66 5.38
CA SER A 478 7.26 -5.74 6.33
C SER A 478 6.15 -6.80 6.24
N GLN A 479 6.44 -8.04 6.65
CA GLN A 479 5.46 -9.13 6.64
C GLN A 479 4.26 -8.81 7.53
N SER A 480 4.48 -8.18 8.68
CA SER A 480 3.43 -7.76 9.62
C SER A 480 2.45 -6.78 9.02
N VAL A 481 2.93 -5.81 8.23
CA VAL A 481 2.06 -4.86 7.50
C VAL A 481 1.23 -5.56 6.44
N LEU A 482 1.82 -6.47 5.67
CA LEU A 482 1.08 -7.23 4.66
C LEU A 482 -0.02 -8.08 5.29
N GLU A 483 0.26 -8.70 6.43
CA GLU A 483 -0.73 -9.50 7.17
C GLU A 483 -1.84 -8.64 7.77
N GLY A 484 -1.50 -7.50 8.36
CA GLY A 484 -2.48 -6.55 8.89
C GLY A 484 -3.43 -5.99 7.83
N LEU A 485 -2.94 -5.78 6.61
CA LEU A 485 -3.76 -5.32 5.49
C LEU A 485 -4.69 -6.42 4.92
N ASN A 486 -4.42 -7.70 5.19
CA ASN A 486 -5.19 -8.81 4.61
C ASN A 486 -6.69 -8.71 4.86
N ALA A 487 -7.12 -8.29 6.05
CA ALA A 487 -8.54 -8.17 6.41
C ALA A 487 -9.29 -7.13 5.57
N VAL A 488 -8.62 -6.01 5.27
CA VAL A 488 -9.18 -4.93 4.44
C VAL A 488 -9.23 -5.32 2.96
N LEU A 489 -8.23 -6.08 2.50
CA LEU A 489 -8.09 -6.49 1.10
C LEU A 489 -8.97 -7.69 0.75
N ASP A 490 -9.58 -8.34 1.72
CA ASP A 490 -10.49 -9.47 1.54
C ASP A 490 -11.92 -8.98 1.23
N HIS A 491 -12.80 -9.93 0.87
CA HIS A 491 -14.22 -9.68 0.58
C HIS A 491 -14.99 -9.06 1.76
N ARG A 492 -14.52 -9.24 2.98
CA ARG A 492 -15.11 -8.65 4.20
C ARG A 492 -15.02 -7.14 4.20
N ALA A 493 -13.92 -6.59 3.63
CA ALA A 493 -13.66 -5.15 3.56
C ALA A 493 -13.82 -4.45 4.93
N THR A 494 -13.27 -5.06 5.98
CA THR A 494 -13.32 -4.57 7.35
C THR A 494 -11.93 -4.58 7.96
N VAL A 495 -11.71 -3.71 8.94
CA VAL A 495 -10.53 -3.74 9.79
C VAL A 495 -10.95 -3.66 11.25
N TYR A 496 -10.48 -4.60 12.04
CA TYR A 496 -10.63 -4.59 13.49
C TYR A 496 -9.40 -3.94 14.12
N ILE A 497 -9.62 -2.97 14.99
CA ILE A 497 -8.58 -2.28 15.74
C ILE A 497 -8.73 -2.70 17.19
N ALA A 498 -7.74 -3.45 17.67
CA ALA A 498 -7.77 -4.03 19.01
C ALA A 498 -7.75 -2.96 20.11
N GLU A 499 -7.01 -1.88 19.90
CA GLU A 499 -6.87 -0.75 20.82
C GLU A 499 -8.19 -0.02 21.06
N LEU A 500 -9.10 -0.04 20.06
CA LEU A 500 -10.43 0.57 20.16
C LEU A 500 -11.54 -0.45 20.42
N ASP A 501 -11.21 -1.75 20.40
CA ASP A 501 -12.20 -2.85 20.40
C ASP A 501 -13.34 -2.61 19.38
N ARG A 502 -12.96 -2.17 18.18
CA ARG A 502 -13.94 -1.76 17.17
C ARG A 502 -13.58 -2.22 15.78
N GLU A 503 -14.61 -2.68 15.08
CA GLU A 503 -14.52 -3.02 13.65
C GLU A 503 -14.97 -1.83 12.80
N PHE A 504 -14.17 -1.49 11.79
CA PHE A 504 -14.45 -0.44 10.82
C PHE A 504 -14.72 -1.07 9.45
N VAL A 505 -15.85 -0.71 8.86
CA VAL A 505 -16.24 -1.16 7.52
C VAL A 505 -15.80 -0.13 6.49
N CYS A 506 -15.23 -0.60 5.38
CA CYS A 506 -14.83 0.28 4.28
C CYS A 506 -16.03 1.04 3.70
N ALA A 507 -15.88 2.36 3.56
CA ALA A 507 -16.89 3.19 2.90
C ALA A 507 -17.11 2.77 1.43
N PRO A 508 -18.29 3.01 0.83
CA PRO A 508 -18.64 2.50 -0.52
C PRO A 508 -17.68 2.91 -1.63
N GLY A 509 -17.10 4.12 -1.55
CA GLY A 509 -16.14 4.65 -2.53
C GLY A 509 -14.71 4.16 -2.38
N PHE A 510 -14.39 3.52 -1.25
CA PHE A 510 -13.02 3.10 -0.93
C PHE A 510 -12.47 2.08 -1.93
N ARG A 511 -11.27 2.32 -2.43
CA ARG A 511 -10.54 1.45 -3.35
C ARG A 511 -9.06 1.39 -2.97
N VAL A 512 -8.45 0.22 -3.13
CA VAL A 512 -7.02 0.03 -2.90
C VAL A 512 -6.32 -0.29 -4.22
N PHE A 513 -5.31 0.50 -4.53
CA PHE A 513 -4.35 0.27 -5.59
C PHE A 513 -2.99 0.02 -4.95
N ALA A 514 -2.23 -0.89 -5.51
CA ALA A 514 -0.86 -1.14 -5.09
C ALA A 514 0.07 -1.09 -6.30
N CYS A 515 1.27 -0.57 -6.11
CA CYS A 515 2.31 -0.55 -7.12
C CYS A 515 3.53 -1.30 -6.63
N GLN A 516 4.11 -2.12 -7.50
CA GLN A 516 5.39 -2.76 -7.22
C GLN A 516 6.30 -2.79 -8.44
N ASN A 517 7.59 -2.85 -8.19
CA ASN A 517 8.59 -3.10 -9.21
C ASN A 517 8.98 -4.58 -9.21
N PRO A 518 9.42 -5.16 -10.34
CA PRO A 518 9.86 -6.55 -10.39
C PRO A 518 10.98 -6.85 -9.39
N THR A 519 10.93 -8.02 -8.74
CA THR A 519 11.89 -8.43 -7.69
C THR A 519 13.33 -8.55 -8.18
N GLN A 520 13.55 -8.83 -9.45
CA GLN A 520 14.88 -8.98 -10.05
C GLN A 520 15.73 -7.70 -10.08
N GLN A 521 15.15 -6.53 -9.80
CA GLN A 521 15.85 -5.24 -9.87
C GLN A 521 16.64 -4.88 -8.59
N GLY A 522 16.70 -5.77 -7.59
CA GLY A 522 17.45 -5.54 -6.35
C GLY A 522 16.81 -4.49 -5.41
N GLY A 523 17.58 -3.97 -4.46
CA GLY A 523 17.13 -2.90 -3.55
C GLY A 523 16.25 -3.37 -2.40
N GLY A 524 16.50 -4.56 -1.84
CA GLY A 524 15.73 -5.08 -0.69
C GLY A 524 14.33 -5.60 -1.02
N ARG A 525 13.96 -5.66 -2.31
CA ARG A 525 12.63 -6.12 -2.74
C ARG A 525 12.45 -7.60 -2.49
N LYS A 526 11.40 -7.94 -1.73
CA LYS A 526 11.02 -9.30 -1.39
C LYS A 526 9.91 -9.78 -2.33
N GLY A 527 9.85 -11.08 -2.60
CA GLY A 527 8.67 -11.66 -3.25
C GLY A 527 7.46 -11.55 -2.30
N LEU A 528 6.29 -11.31 -2.85
CA LEU A 528 5.07 -11.33 -2.06
C LEU A 528 4.53 -12.76 -1.94
N PRO A 529 3.95 -13.16 -0.80
CA PRO A 529 3.29 -14.45 -0.65
C PRO A 529 2.18 -14.63 -1.69
N LYS A 530 2.06 -15.82 -2.27
CA LYS A 530 1.00 -16.10 -3.27
C LYS A 530 -0.40 -15.90 -2.70
N SER A 531 -0.61 -16.23 -1.42
CA SER A 531 -1.87 -16.00 -0.71
C SER A 531 -2.26 -14.53 -0.68
N PHE A 532 -1.29 -13.64 -0.49
CA PHE A 532 -1.49 -12.20 -0.54
C PHE A 532 -1.78 -11.70 -1.97
N LEU A 533 -0.97 -12.15 -2.95
CA LEU A 533 -1.13 -11.80 -4.36
C LEU A 533 -2.50 -12.22 -4.93
N ASN A 534 -3.03 -13.35 -4.49
CA ASN A 534 -4.34 -13.86 -4.92
C ASN A 534 -5.53 -12.98 -4.53
N ARG A 535 -5.35 -12.03 -3.60
CA ARG A 535 -6.37 -11.04 -3.23
C ARG A 535 -6.48 -9.91 -4.25
N PHE A 536 -5.42 -9.68 -5.01
CA PHE A 536 -5.35 -8.61 -6.00
C PHE A 536 -5.77 -9.06 -7.39
N THR A 537 -6.32 -8.13 -8.13
CA THR A 537 -6.35 -8.21 -9.60
C THR A 537 -5.03 -7.66 -10.11
N GLN A 538 -4.22 -8.51 -10.73
CA GLN A 538 -2.88 -8.14 -11.20
C GLN A 538 -2.97 -7.51 -12.59
N VAL A 539 -2.36 -6.35 -12.76
CA VAL A 539 -2.29 -5.61 -14.02
C VAL A 539 -0.82 -5.31 -14.32
N TYR A 540 -0.32 -5.84 -15.43
CA TYR A 540 1.00 -5.50 -15.91
C TYR A 540 0.96 -4.21 -16.70
N VAL A 541 1.84 -3.27 -16.34
CA VAL A 541 1.97 -1.96 -17.00
C VAL A 541 3.13 -2.03 -17.98
N ASP A 542 2.81 -1.98 -19.27
CA ASP A 542 3.80 -2.06 -20.34
C ASP A 542 4.73 -0.85 -20.34
N LYS A 543 5.98 -1.06 -20.77
CA LYS A 543 6.95 -0.01 -21.01
C LYS A 543 6.54 0.86 -22.19
N PHE A 544 6.86 2.13 -22.12
CA PHE A 544 6.71 3.05 -23.24
C PHE A 544 7.68 2.73 -24.36
N ASP A 545 7.20 2.75 -25.57
CA ASP A 545 8.04 2.73 -26.76
C ASP A 545 8.49 4.15 -27.15
N ALA A 546 9.34 4.26 -28.16
CA ALA A 546 9.85 5.55 -28.60
C ALA A 546 8.75 6.49 -29.15
N ALA A 547 7.70 5.92 -29.74
CA ALA A 547 6.55 6.67 -30.24
C ALA A 547 5.72 7.25 -29.09
N ASP A 548 5.47 6.45 -28.04
CA ASP A 548 4.80 6.91 -26.82
C ASP A 548 5.57 8.06 -26.16
N LEU A 549 6.89 7.87 -25.97
CA LEU A 549 7.74 8.88 -25.36
C LEU A 549 7.70 10.21 -26.13
N ARG A 550 7.69 10.15 -27.46
CA ARG A 550 7.55 11.33 -28.32
C ARG A 550 6.23 12.05 -28.10
N ILE A 551 5.10 11.32 -28.15
CA ILE A 551 3.77 11.89 -27.94
C ILE A 551 3.66 12.52 -26.55
N ILE A 552 4.15 11.81 -25.52
CA ILE A 552 4.10 12.29 -24.13
C ILE A 552 4.97 13.54 -23.97
N ALA A 553 6.24 13.50 -24.41
CA ALA A 553 7.16 14.61 -24.23
C ALA A 553 6.73 15.85 -25.02
N THR A 554 6.26 15.70 -26.26
CA THR A 554 5.74 16.82 -27.07
C THR A 554 4.48 17.42 -26.44
N SER A 555 3.60 16.60 -25.88
CA SER A 555 2.40 17.08 -25.18
C SER A 555 2.73 17.86 -23.91
N MET A 556 3.75 17.43 -23.16
CA MET A 556 4.16 18.06 -21.91
C MET A 556 5.03 19.32 -22.12
N PHE A 557 5.82 19.34 -23.19
CA PHE A 557 6.77 20.43 -23.52
C PHE A 557 6.51 21.01 -24.91
N PRO A 558 5.36 21.65 -25.14
CA PRO A 558 4.98 22.14 -26.48
C PRO A 558 5.86 23.28 -26.99
N SER A 559 6.66 23.92 -26.13
CA SER A 559 7.56 25.01 -26.48
C SER A 559 8.92 24.53 -26.99
N ILE A 560 9.22 23.23 -26.90
CA ILE A 560 10.47 22.65 -27.40
C ILE A 560 10.22 22.10 -28.80
N ASP A 561 11.19 22.33 -29.70
CA ASP A 561 11.12 21.80 -31.06
C ASP A 561 10.97 20.26 -31.06
N PRO A 562 9.95 19.70 -31.76
CA PRO A 562 9.70 18.27 -31.80
C PRO A 562 10.88 17.43 -32.28
N THR A 563 11.69 17.93 -33.21
CA THR A 563 12.89 17.21 -33.71
C THR A 563 13.96 17.09 -32.65
N SER A 564 14.11 18.11 -31.81
CA SER A 564 15.00 18.08 -30.66
C SER A 564 14.54 17.05 -29.61
N ILE A 565 13.24 16.99 -29.32
CA ILE A 565 12.66 15.98 -28.44
C ILE A 565 12.89 14.56 -28.99
N GLU A 566 12.69 14.36 -30.28
CA GLU A 566 12.92 13.07 -30.94
C GLU A 566 14.39 12.62 -30.81
N SER A 567 15.33 13.52 -31.06
CA SER A 567 16.76 13.22 -30.88
C SER A 567 17.12 12.92 -29.43
N MET A 568 16.52 13.62 -28.47
CA MET A 568 16.72 13.36 -27.04
C MET A 568 16.21 11.96 -26.63
N ILE A 569 15.06 11.56 -27.17
CA ILE A 569 14.48 10.22 -26.93
C ILE A 569 15.35 9.14 -27.59
N GLU A 570 15.76 9.34 -28.82
CA GLU A 570 16.66 8.42 -29.53
C GLU A 570 17.95 8.23 -28.77
N PHE A 571 18.57 9.31 -28.29
CA PHE A 571 19.77 9.24 -27.47
C PHE A 571 19.55 8.42 -26.19
N ASN A 572 18.48 8.69 -25.45
CA ASN A 572 18.15 7.96 -24.23
C ASN A 572 17.92 6.47 -24.48
N THR A 573 17.21 6.12 -25.55
CA THR A 573 16.93 4.74 -25.96
C THR A 573 18.21 4.01 -26.36
N ARG A 574 19.09 4.63 -27.15
CA ARG A 574 20.38 4.05 -27.52
C ARG A 574 21.29 3.87 -26.32
N LEU A 575 21.33 4.85 -25.43
CA LEU A 575 22.10 4.78 -24.18
C LEU A 575 21.66 3.59 -23.32
N TYR A 576 20.35 3.42 -23.13
CA TYR A 576 19.78 2.25 -22.44
C TYR A 576 20.20 0.94 -23.11
N HIS A 577 20.07 0.87 -24.43
CA HIS A 577 20.39 -0.36 -25.16
C HIS A 577 21.89 -0.73 -25.06
N GLU A 578 22.78 0.23 -25.20
CA GLU A 578 24.23 -0.02 -25.13
C GLU A 578 24.72 -0.37 -23.73
N THR A 579 24.13 0.26 -22.68
CA THR A 579 24.53 0.01 -21.30
C THR A 579 23.87 -1.20 -20.68
N MET A 580 22.53 -1.35 -20.83
CA MET A 580 21.73 -2.35 -20.12
C MET A 580 21.50 -3.64 -20.92
N VAL A 581 21.34 -3.53 -22.25
CA VAL A 581 21.07 -4.71 -23.08
C VAL A 581 22.38 -5.33 -23.57
N LEU A 582 23.27 -4.50 -24.14
CA LEU A 582 24.54 -4.97 -24.71
C LEU A 582 25.71 -4.99 -23.71
N GLY A 583 25.61 -4.26 -22.60
CA GLY A 583 26.66 -4.19 -21.58
C GLY A 583 28.02 -3.70 -22.11
N ARG A 584 28.02 -2.85 -23.14
CA ARG A 584 29.26 -2.38 -23.81
C ARG A 584 30.13 -1.50 -22.94
N PHE A 585 29.51 -0.68 -22.07
CA PHE A 585 30.20 0.24 -21.18
C PHE A 585 29.35 0.52 -19.91
N ALA A 586 29.83 1.37 -19.01
CA ALA A 586 29.16 1.76 -17.76
C ALA A 586 28.84 0.59 -16.81
N ARG A 587 29.69 -0.44 -16.77
CA ARG A 587 29.50 -1.60 -15.88
C ARG A 587 29.62 -1.25 -14.41
N ALA A 588 30.47 -0.27 -14.08
CA ALA A 588 30.64 0.23 -12.71
C ALA A 588 29.44 1.09 -12.32
N GLY A 589 28.59 0.59 -11.46
CA GLY A 589 27.38 1.29 -10.98
C GLY A 589 26.07 0.77 -11.54
N THR A 590 26.11 -0.26 -12.40
CA THR A 590 24.90 -0.98 -12.85
C THR A 590 24.13 -1.57 -11.64
N PRO A 591 22.77 -1.68 -11.71
CA PRO A 591 21.91 -1.41 -12.86
C PRO A 591 21.61 0.09 -13.05
N TRP A 592 21.57 0.54 -14.30
CA TRP A 592 21.21 1.89 -14.68
C TRP A 592 19.76 1.95 -15.15
N GLU A 593 19.09 3.03 -14.81
CA GLU A 593 17.77 3.35 -15.35
C GLU A 593 17.89 4.60 -16.22
N PHE A 594 17.50 4.45 -17.50
CA PHE A 594 17.35 5.56 -18.44
C PHE A 594 15.91 5.52 -18.94
N ASN A 595 15.06 6.37 -18.36
CA ASN A 595 13.62 6.34 -18.56
C ASN A 595 13.05 7.74 -18.86
N LEU A 596 11.73 7.83 -18.93
CA LEU A 596 11.00 9.08 -19.22
C LEU A 596 11.35 10.21 -18.25
N ARG A 597 11.71 9.91 -17.00
CA ARG A 597 12.11 10.96 -16.03
C ARG A 597 13.39 11.68 -16.46
N ASP A 598 14.33 10.97 -17.08
CA ASP A 598 15.58 11.57 -17.55
C ASP A 598 15.32 12.47 -18.77
N VAL A 599 14.47 12.03 -19.69
CA VAL A 599 14.03 12.84 -20.83
C VAL A 599 13.31 14.10 -20.33
N PHE A 600 12.42 13.99 -19.37
CA PHE A 600 11.71 15.13 -18.78
C PHE A 600 12.64 16.12 -18.12
N ARG A 601 13.59 15.64 -17.29
CA ARG A 601 14.63 16.50 -16.71
C ARG A 601 15.42 17.24 -17.76
N TRP A 602 15.74 16.56 -18.86
CA TRP A 602 16.45 17.18 -19.96
C TRP A 602 15.61 18.24 -20.65
N CYS A 603 14.33 17.96 -20.93
CA CYS A 603 13.38 18.93 -21.48
C CYS A 603 13.17 20.14 -20.57
N GLU A 604 13.07 19.93 -19.24
CA GLU A 604 12.96 21.00 -18.25
C GLU A 604 14.18 21.94 -18.29
N LEU A 605 15.37 21.39 -18.40
CA LEU A 605 16.61 22.19 -18.52
C LEU A 605 16.61 23.04 -19.77
N VAL A 606 16.24 22.47 -20.92
CA VAL A 606 16.13 23.19 -22.20
C VAL A 606 15.07 24.30 -22.14
N LEU A 607 13.91 24.01 -21.57
CA LEU A 607 12.79 24.96 -21.45
C LEU A 607 13.18 26.19 -20.61
N HIS A 608 13.79 25.94 -19.46
CA HIS A 608 14.16 27.00 -18.51
C HIS A 608 15.38 27.83 -18.92
N SER A 609 16.15 27.35 -19.86
CA SER A 609 17.37 28.04 -20.34
C SER A 609 17.12 28.84 -21.65
N SER A 610 15.88 29.31 -21.84
CA SER A 610 15.49 30.15 -22.99
C SER A 610 15.77 29.50 -24.36
N GLY A 611 15.62 28.16 -24.46
CA GLY A 611 15.81 27.42 -25.71
C GLY A 611 17.25 27.08 -26.05
N GLU A 612 18.16 27.05 -25.07
CA GLU A 612 19.52 26.57 -25.30
C GLU A 612 19.54 25.15 -25.85
N HIS A 613 20.57 24.85 -26.64
CA HIS A 613 20.69 23.55 -27.29
C HIS A 613 20.83 22.40 -26.27
N PRO A 614 20.17 21.24 -26.46
CA PRO A 614 20.24 20.09 -25.56
C PRO A 614 21.65 19.63 -25.18
N ALA A 615 22.64 19.86 -26.05
CA ALA A 615 24.05 19.52 -25.84
C ALA A 615 24.61 19.99 -24.48
N ARG A 616 24.20 21.18 -24.04
CA ARG A 616 24.70 21.80 -22.83
C ARG A 616 24.41 21.00 -21.55
N PHE A 617 23.32 20.26 -21.55
CA PHE A 617 22.82 19.57 -20.36
C PHE A 617 23.14 18.06 -20.31
N VAL A 618 23.74 17.50 -21.36
CA VAL A 618 24.14 16.08 -21.41
C VAL A 618 25.09 15.72 -20.28
N ASN A 619 25.96 16.65 -19.91
CA ASN A 619 26.88 16.45 -18.80
C ASN A 619 26.12 16.23 -17.49
N LEU A 620 25.18 17.11 -17.16
CA LEU A 620 24.42 17.04 -15.90
C LEU A 620 23.52 15.78 -15.85
N VAL A 621 22.76 15.50 -16.91
CA VAL A 621 21.75 14.44 -16.89
C VAL A 621 22.38 13.05 -17.01
N TYR A 622 23.45 12.89 -17.81
CA TYR A 622 23.99 11.57 -18.15
C TYR A 622 25.45 11.36 -17.78
N GLN A 623 26.38 12.31 -18.14
CA GLN A 623 27.80 12.05 -17.94
C GLN A 623 28.20 12.06 -16.46
N GLN A 624 27.61 12.91 -15.63
CA GLN A 624 27.88 12.97 -14.18
C GLN A 624 27.53 11.67 -13.45
N ARG A 625 26.62 10.87 -13.98
CA ARG A 625 26.27 9.54 -13.44
C ARG A 625 27.42 8.53 -13.63
N MET A 626 28.25 8.69 -14.67
CA MET A 626 29.29 7.72 -15.02
C MET A 626 30.49 7.82 -14.09
N ARG A 627 30.98 6.67 -13.66
CA ARG A 627 32.08 6.57 -12.70
C ARG A 627 33.47 6.66 -13.35
N SER A 628 33.59 6.27 -14.63
CA SER A 628 34.86 6.33 -15.37
C SER A 628 34.85 7.42 -16.44
N GLU A 629 36.03 7.95 -16.73
CA GLU A 629 36.20 8.94 -17.80
C GLU A 629 35.98 8.33 -19.19
N SER A 630 36.35 7.05 -19.38
CA SER A 630 36.08 6.33 -20.62
C SER A 630 34.59 6.23 -20.92
N ASP A 631 33.76 5.99 -19.88
CA ASP A 631 32.29 5.90 -20.04
C ASP A 631 31.70 7.26 -20.41
N ARG A 632 32.20 8.34 -19.80
CA ARG A 632 31.80 9.71 -20.13
C ARG A 632 32.13 10.09 -21.57
N GLN A 633 33.31 9.68 -22.05
CA GLN A 633 33.70 9.88 -23.45
C GLN A 633 32.85 9.05 -24.40
N HIS A 634 32.42 7.84 -23.98
CA HIS A 634 31.51 7.01 -24.76
C HIS A 634 30.14 7.69 -24.94
N ILE A 635 29.60 8.27 -23.86
CA ILE A 635 28.37 9.08 -23.93
C ILE A 635 28.56 10.28 -24.90
N ALA A 636 29.70 10.95 -24.85
CA ALA A 636 29.99 12.06 -25.80
C ALA A 636 30.03 11.59 -27.25
N ARG A 637 30.57 10.38 -27.53
CA ARG A 637 30.54 9.81 -28.87
C ARG A 637 29.12 9.45 -29.31
N LEU A 638 28.35 8.83 -28.43
CA LEU A 638 26.96 8.47 -28.69
C LEU A 638 26.10 9.72 -28.98
N TYR A 639 26.33 10.80 -28.24
CA TYR A 639 25.67 12.07 -28.46
C TYR A 639 25.94 12.60 -29.89
N ARG A 640 27.20 12.62 -30.33
CA ARG A 640 27.59 13.10 -31.68
C ARG A 640 26.98 12.26 -32.80
N LEU A 641 26.67 10.98 -32.56
CA LEU A 641 26.00 10.11 -33.53
C LEU A 641 24.52 10.45 -33.70
N VAL A 642 23.86 10.90 -32.62
CA VAL A 642 22.43 11.20 -32.61
C VAL A 642 22.19 12.68 -32.97
N PHE A 643 23.04 13.58 -32.51
CA PHE A 643 22.96 15.01 -32.78
C PHE A 643 24.11 15.42 -33.70
N PRO A 644 23.96 15.33 -35.03
CA PRO A 644 25.00 15.76 -35.95
C PRO A 644 25.25 17.27 -35.80
N PRO A 645 26.49 17.73 -35.89
CA PRO A 645 26.84 19.12 -35.71
C PRO A 645 26.38 19.97 -36.91
N THR A 646 25.12 20.38 -36.90
CA THR A 646 24.55 21.28 -37.90
C THR A 646 24.81 22.74 -37.57
N THR A 647 25.09 23.05 -36.32
CA THR A 647 25.43 24.39 -35.83
C THR A 647 26.55 24.30 -34.77
N PRO A 648 27.35 25.35 -34.58
CA PRO A 648 28.37 25.39 -33.51
C PRO A 648 27.76 25.12 -32.11
N MET A 649 26.51 25.49 -31.87
CA MET A 649 25.80 25.24 -30.61
C MET A 649 25.42 23.77 -30.40
N ALA A 650 25.38 22.96 -31.45
CA ALA A 650 25.09 21.51 -31.35
C ALA A 650 26.31 20.68 -30.88
N ALA A 651 27.48 21.28 -30.89
CA ALA A 651 28.68 20.64 -30.38
C ALA A 651 28.62 20.52 -28.84
N LEU A 652 28.98 19.33 -28.32
CA LEU A 652 29.15 19.21 -26.86
C LEU A 652 30.20 20.23 -26.42
N PRO A 653 29.92 21.01 -25.36
CA PRO A 653 30.93 21.94 -24.84
C PRO A 653 32.24 21.18 -24.58
N GLU A 654 33.33 21.64 -25.12
CA GLU A 654 34.65 21.16 -24.68
C GLU A 654 34.71 21.37 -23.18
N ARG A 655 35.32 20.42 -22.45
CA ARG A 655 35.53 20.52 -20.99
C ARG A 655 36.50 21.66 -20.68
N VAL A 656 36.02 22.87 -20.86
CA VAL A 656 36.67 24.05 -20.27
C VAL A 656 36.41 23.94 -18.77
N ARG A 657 37.48 24.05 -17.97
CA ARG A 657 37.37 24.06 -16.51
C ARG A 657 36.44 25.21 -16.12
N PRO A 658 35.36 24.98 -15.35
CA PRO A 658 34.44 26.04 -15.00
C PRO A 658 35.22 27.16 -14.27
N SER A 659 34.95 28.42 -14.62
CA SER A 659 35.42 29.57 -13.87
C SER A 659 34.69 29.63 -12.52
N PHE A 660 35.41 30.08 -11.48
CA PHE A 660 34.82 30.29 -10.15
C PHE A 660 34.88 31.78 -9.83
N THR A 661 33.73 32.39 -9.59
CA THR A 661 33.62 33.82 -9.24
C THR A 661 32.67 33.99 -8.07
N LEU A 662 33.18 34.63 -7.02
CA LEU A 662 32.37 34.93 -5.83
C LEU A 662 32.22 36.46 -5.74
N SER A 663 30.95 36.90 -5.79
CA SER A 663 30.62 38.32 -5.55
C SER A 663 29.87 38.48 -4.23
N PRO A 664 29.70 39.70 -3.70
CA PRO A 664 28.89 39.92 -2.49
C PRO A 664 27.47 39.41 -2.60
N THR A 665 26.88 39.41 -3.79
CA THR A 665 25.47 39.12 -4.03
C THR A 665 25.22 37.78 -4.74
N SER A 666 26.26 37.15 -5.33
CA SER A 666 26.11 35.93 -6.12
C SER A 666 27.36 35.05 -6.09
N LEU A 667 27.14 33.75 -6.22
CA LEU A 667 28.10 32.73 -6.51
C LEU A 667 27.95 32.31 -7.96
N GLN A 668 29.00 32.41 -8.77
CA GLN A 668 29.02 31.91 -10.14
C GLN A 668 30.08 30.84 -10.32
N VAL A 669 29.70 29.70 -10.83
CA VAL A 669 30.59 28.60 -11.22
C VAL A 669 30.25 28.18 -12.64
N GLY A 670 31.20 28.36 -13.56
CA GLY A 670 30.92 28.17 -14.97
C GLY A 670 29.80 29.11 -15.44
N ASP A 671 28.76 28.51 -15.99
CA ASP A 671 27.58 29.23 -16.50
C ASP A 671 26.44 29.34 -15.47
N THR A 672 26.60 28.75 -14.30
CA THR A 672 25.57 28.72 -13.28
C THR A 672 25.80 29.80 -12.22
N CYS A 673 24.74 30.57 -11.93
CA CYS A 673 24.78 31.65 -10.93
C CYS A 673 23.69 31.41 -9.89
N LEU A 674 24.04 31.46 -8.61
CA LEU A 674 23.10 31.42 -7.48
C LEU A 674 23.17 32.72 -6.69
N PRO A 675 22.02 33.25 -6.23
CA PRO A 675 22.02 34.39 -5.31
C PRO A 675 22.59 34.00 -3.96
N ARG A 676 23.22 34.92 -3.26
CA ARG A 676 23.70 34.76 -1.90
C ARG A 676 22.72 35.40 -0.92
N ALA A 677 22.57 34.80 0.26
CA ALA A 677 21.77 35.39 1.33
C ALA A 677 22.41 36.71 1.80
N THR A 678 21.62 37.79 1.75
CA THR A 678 22.07 39.18 2.09
C THR A 678 22.40 39.37 3.57
N SER A 679 21.97 38.49 4.45
CA SER A 679 22.16 38.54 5.90
C SER A 679 23.46 37.85 6.36
N TRP A 680 24.19 37.20 5.45
CA TRP A 680 25.35 36.43 5.82
C TRP A 680 26.65 37.23 5.71
N SER A 681 27.35 37.46 6.84
CA SER A 681 28.69 38.02 6.87
C SER A 681 29.71 36.88 6.82
N MET A 682 30.65 36.97 5.91
CA MET A 682 31.68 35.95 5.72
C MET A 682 32.52 35.82 7.00
N PRO A 683 32.69 34.59 7.56
CA PRO A 683 33.56 34.40 8.72
C PRO A 683 34.99 34.81 8.40
N PRO A 684 35.71 35.41 9.35
CA PRO A 684 37.12 35.76 9.14
C PRO A 684 37.95 34.54 8.81
N GLY A 685 38.77 34.61 7.77
CA GLY A 685 39.59 33.51 7.25
C GLY A 685 38.91 32.66 6.16
N PHE A 686 37.65 32.88 5.85
CA PHE A 686 36.91 32.09 4.85
C PHE A 686 37.40 32.36 3.41
N GLU A 687 37.89 33.56 3.10
CA GLU A 687 38.52 33.86 1.79
C GLU A 687 39.71 32.95 1.48
N GLU A 688 40.44 32.54 2.49
CA GLU A 688 41.56 31.61 2.37
C GLU A 688 41.11 30.19 2.08
N HIS A 689 39.96 29.76 2.64
CA HIS A 689 39.31 28.49 2.34
C HIS A 689 38.69 28.43 0.93
N CYS A 690 38.14 29.55 0.43
CA CYS A 690 37.63 29.63 -0.95
C CYS A 690 38.74 29.50 -2.00
N ARG A 691 39.97 29.87 -1.66
CA ARG A 691 41.15 29.65 -2.53
C ARG A 691 41.56 28.20 -2.67
N THR A 692 41.03 27.31 -1.80
CA THR A 692 41.33 25.87 -1.78
C THR A 692 40.31 24.99 -2.49
N VAL A 693 39.31 25.56 -3.19
CA VAL A 693 38.41 24.78 -4.03
C VAL A 693 39.21 24.11 -5.15
N LEU A 694 39.27 22.77 -5.08
CA LEU A 694 40.03 22.01 -6.06
C LEU A 694 39.38 22.16 -7.43
N GLN A 695 40.16 22.51 -8.45
CA GLN A 695 39.66 22.65 -9.82
C GLN A 695 38.93 21.40 -10.34
N GLN A 696 39.32 20.23 -9.83
CA GLN A 696 38.66 18.98 -10.17
C GLN A 696 37.24 18.85 -9.59
N GLN A 697 36.89 19.60 -8.54
CA GLN A 697 35.57 19.62 -7.91
C GLN A 697 34.61 20.66 -8.51
N LEU A 698 35.11 21.63 -9.26
CA LEU A 698 34.29 22.68 -9.88
C LEU A 698 33.17 22.14 -10.77
N PRO A 699 33.37 21.11 -11.60
CA PRO A 699 32.25 20.53 -12.38
C PRO A 699 31.15 19.89 -11.52
N ALA A 700 31.52 19.31 -10.36
CA ALA A 700 30.55 18.77 -9.42
C ALA A 700 29.83 19.87 -8.65
N LEU A 701 30.52 20.94 -8.30
CA LEU A 701 29.93 22.11 -7.66
C LEU A 701 28.95 22.82 -8.59
N GLU A 702 29.29 23.01 -9.86
CA GLU A 702 28.38 23.55 -10.88
C GLU A 702 27.12 22.69 -11.03
N ALA A 703 27.27 21.37 -11.10
CA ALA A 703 26.14 20.42 -11.17
C ALA A 703 25.25 20.52 -9.94
N LEU A 704 25.81 20.63 -8.73
CA LEU A 704 25.05 20.86 -7.50
C LEU A 704 24.27 22.18 -7.53
N MET A 705 24.91 23.25 -7.98
CA MET A 705 24.31 24.57 -8.13
C MET A 705 23.12 24.52 -9.12
N GLN A 706 23.27 23.81 -10.23
CA GLN A 706 22.18 23.59 -11.18
C GLN A 706 21.00 22.81 -10.55
N CYS A 707 21.27 21.80 -9.73
CA CYS A 707 20.25 21.10 -8.98
C CYS A 707 19.52 22.01 -7.98
N VAL A 708 20.26 22.83 -7.23
CA VAL A 708 19.68 23.81 -6.29
C VAL A 708 18.79 24.83 -7.03
N GLN A 709 19.27 25.38 -8.13
CA GLN A 709 18.54 26.34 -8.95
C GLN A 709 17.18 25.78 -9.45
N ARG A 710 17.10 24.46 -9.62
CA ARG A 710 15.91 23.75 -10.13
C ARG A 710 15.07 23.06 -9.04
N ASN A 711 15.43 23.21 -7.78
CA ASN A 711 14.84 22.48 -6.66
C ASN A 711 14.90 20.95 -6.86
N TRP A 712 15.95 20.44 -7.51
CA TRP A 712 16.18 19.02 -7.66
C TRP A 712 16.95 18.45 -6.48
N MET A 713 16.56 17.27 -6.03
CA MET A 713 17.37 16.52 -5.07
C MET A 713 18.64 15.99 -5.75
N ALA A 714 19.78 16.19 -5.10
CA ALA A 714 21.08 15.72 -5.58
C ALA A 714 21.67 14.68 -4.63
N ILE A 715 22.28 13.65 -5.20
CA ILE A 715 23.07 12.66 -4.47
C ILE A 715 24.52 12.71 -4.94
N CYS A 716 25.46 12.93 -4.03
CA CYS A 716 26.89 12.92 -4.31
C CYS A 716 27.47 11.52 -4.10
N ILE A 717 27.95 10.88 -5.16
CA ILE A 717 28.55 9.55 -5.12
C ILE A 717 30.06 9.68 -5.41
N GLY A 718 30.88 8.98 -4.62
CA GLY A 718 32.34 8.98 -4.80
C GLY A 718 33.04 8.14 -3.73
N GLY A 719 34.34 7.91 -3.89
CA GLY A 719 35.14 7.16 -2.93
C GLY A 719 35.15 7.78 -1.52
N ALA A 720 35.68 7.08 -0.55
CA ALA A 720 35.90 7.62 0.78
C ALA A 720 36.86 8.84 0.66
N SER A 721 36.64 9.84 1.49
CA SER A 721 37.46 11.08 1.55
C SER A 721 37.52 11.89 0.25
N SER A 722 36.59 11.71 -0.68
CA SER A 722 36.53 12.50 -1.93
C SER A 722 35.94 13.91 -1.75
N GLY A 723 35.67 14.35 -0.53
CA GLY A 723 35.17 15.69 -0.22
C GLY A 723 33.71 15.94 -0.52
N LYS A 724 32.85 14.88 -0.62
CA LYS A 724 31.42 15.01 -0.93
C LYS A 724 30.65 15.91 0.04
N THR A 725 30.82 15.65 1.33
CA THR A 725 30.20 16.45 2.39
C THR A 725 30.74 17.86 2.41
N SER A 726 32.08 18.01 2.29
CA SER A 726 32.71 19.31 2.25
C SER A 726 32.26 20.17 1.06
N LEU A 727 31.99 19.54 -0.09
CA LEU A 727 31.48 20.23 -1.28
C LEU A 727 30.08 20.79 -1.06
N VAL A 728 29.18 20.01 -0.42
CA VAL A 728 27.82 20.45 -0.08
C VAL A 728 27.85 21.54 0.99
N GLN A 729 28.69 21.38 2.03
CA GLN A 729 28.88 22.40 3.06
C GLN A 729 29.45 23.70 2.47
N LEU A 730 30.43 23.60 1.57
CA LEU A 730 30.98 24.74 0.88
C LEU A 730 29.91 25.48 0.07
N LEU A 731 29.06 24.75 -0.68
CA LEU A 731 27.96 25.36 -1.42
C LEU A 731 27.02 26.12 -0.48
N ALA A 732 26.59 25.47 0.62
CA ALA A 732 25.70 26.09 1.60
C ALA A 732 26.34 27.33 2.28
N GLN A 733 27.64 27.34 2.47
CA GLN A 733 28.35 28.49 3.03
C GLN A 733 28.54 29.63 2.02
N LEU A 734 28.59 29.31 0.73
CA LEU A 734 28.83 30.31 -0.33
C LEU A 734 27.52 30.95 -0.82
N THR A 735 26.37 30.29 -0.61
CA THR A 735 25.03 30.74 -1.00
C THR A 735 24.23 31.24 0.18
#